data_4f1f4652c00aadbfa27a3db52ef296ea
#
_entry.id   4f1f4652c00aadbfa27a3db52ef296ea
#
_cell.length_a   1.000
_cell.length_b   1.000
_cell.length_c   1.000
_cell.angle_alpha   90.00
_cell.angle_beta   90.00
_cell.angle_gamma   90.00
#
_symmetry.space_group_name_H-M   'P 1'
#
loop_
_entity.id
_entity.type
_entity.pdbx_description
1 polymer ?
#
loop_
_entity_poly.entity_id
_entity_poly.type
_entity_poly.pdbx_seq_one_letter_code
_entity_poly.pdbx_strand_id
1 'polypeptide(L)'
;MTNYPTLSHFQKIWKTLLFLLLLSTSMTAQNSTVAPKKANKHTASPDVTRIDPTNWFADMQDPTLQLMVYGKDIKFADVTTDYPNVKIDSLVRLDSPNYLLVYLNLKGAKPGEINLTFSNKNGKKTIRKYQLKAREMAGTDRKGFDISDVLYMLMPDRFANGNPKNDVIKGMEDQLCNRNEPSLRHGGDLEGLRQHLDYFTDLGVTALWLTPVLENDRPADNGKNSTYHGYATTDYYRVDPRFGTNEEYKALVNECHKKGLKVVMDMIFNHCGDYHPWAKGTRSDENGKTIKDYPSKDWFNSPNYGLQTSYKLTPVLDPYASKVDMKETVDGWFVPSMPDLNQRNPHVIKYLIQNSIWWIETVGIDGIRMDTYPYADRQAMADWMKVLNKEYPNFNTVGETWVTEPAYTAAWQKDSKLSDINSNLKTVMDFSFFDRLSQAKNEETDDWWKGWNRIYNSLCYDYLYTDPSSVMAFIENHDTDRYLGNGKDSTALKQAYALLLTMKRIPQLYYGTEILMNGTKTETDGNVRRDFPGGFPGDKVNKFTREGRTKAENAMFDWTSRLLHWRQNNDVIINGSQTQFIPQHGVYVLARQHNGKTVLTILNGKKADNQVDVARYAEVIGSHTTATDVLTGATVDLTKNIPLTQRQAMVLSF
;
A
#
# COMPACT_ATOMS: atom_id res chain seq x y z
N MET A 1 28.72 -17.10 17.46
CA MET A 1 28.68 -17.70 18.82
C MET A 1 28.08 -16.64 19.73
N THR A 2 26.79 -16.68 19.96
CA THR A 2 26.11 -15.85 20.97
C THR A 2 25.01 -16.69 21.58
N ASN A 3 25.08 -16.79 22.89
CA ASN A 3 24.36 -17.68 23.78
C ASN A 3 22.86 -17.38 23.83
N TYR A 4 22.06 -18.43 23.68
CA TYR A 4 20.66 -18.45 24.12
C TYR A 4 20.61 -18.87 25.59
N PRO A 5 19.82 -18.27 26.46
CA PRO A 5 19.59 -18.76 27.81
C PRO A 5 18.59 -19.91 27.82
N THR A 6 18.99 -20.95 28.51
CA THR A 6 18.29 -22.21 28.75
C THR A 6 17.03 -22.04 29.60
N LEU A 7 16.01 -22.84 29.27
CA LEU A 7 14.82 -23.13 30.09
C LEU A 7 15.24 -23.72 31.48
N SER A 8 15.06 -22.93 32.53
CA SER A 8 14.89 -23.48 33.87
C SER A 8 14.37 -22.39 34.82
N HIS A 9 13.05 -22.19 34.93
CA HIS A 9 12.38 -21.53 36.08
C HIS A 9 10.85 -21.54 35.92
N PHE A 10 10.26 -22.73 35.68
CA PHE A 10 8.81 -22.92 35.85
C PHE A 10 8.51 -24.33 36.37
N GLN A 11 9.00 -24.62 37.58
CA GLN A 11 8.49 -25.74 38.37
C GLN A 11 8.67 -25.43 39.84
N LYS A 12 7.77 -24.62 40.41
CA LYS A 12 7.45 -24.57 41.87
C LYS A 12 6.35 -23.54 42.05
N ILE A 13 5.10 -23.97 41.99
CA ILE A 13 3.93 -23.46 42.73
C ILE A 13 2.74 -24.34 42.30
N TRP A 14 2.72 -25.57 42.79
CA TRP A 14 1.53 -26.40 42.87
C TRP A 14 1.68 -27.34 44.04
N LYS A 15 1.37 -26.84 45.23
CA LYS A 15 1.04 -27.64 46.43
C LYS A 15 0.72 -26.65 47.55
N THR A 16 -0.54 -26.35 47.76
CA THR A 16 -1.18 -26.02 49.03
C THR A 16 -2.55 -25.35 48.69
N LEU A 17 -3.61 -26.12 48.78
CA LEU A 17 -4.93 -25.77 49.27
C LEU A 17 -5.94 -26.86 48.87
N LEU A 18 -5.80 -27.94 49.65
CA LEU A 18 -6.91 -28.88 49.82
C LEU A 18 -7.03 -29.03 51.34
N PHE A 19 -7.99 -28.37 51.92
CA PHE A 19 -8.68 -28.74 53.16
C PHE A 19 -9.51 -27.54 53.65
N LEU A 20 -10.85 -27.67 53.52
CA LEU A 20 -11.83 -27.32 54.56
C LEU A 20 -13.22 -27.59 54.02
N LEU A 21 -13.69 -28.59 54.44
CA LEU A 21 -14.89 -29.34 54.61
C LEU A 21 -16.06 -28.52 55.21
N LEU A 22 -17.25 -28.76 54.64
CA LEU A 22 -18.52 -29.08 55.25
C LEU A 22 -18.92 -28.37 56.54
N LEU A 23 -19.87 -27.47 56.40
CA LEU A 23 -20.95 -27.30 57.39
C LEU A 23 -22.29 -27.08 56.65
N SER A 24 -23.16 -28.05 56.80
CA SER A 24 -24.55 -28.08 56.43
C SER A 24 -25.38 -27.14 57.32
N THR A 25 -26.11 -26.22 56.68
CA THR A 25 -27.34 -25.67 57.28
C THR A 25 -28.45 -25.69 56.25
N SER A 26 -29.42 -26.52 56.54
CA SER A 26 -30.72 -26.57 55.89
C SER A 26 -31.42 -25.20 56.00
N MET A 27 -31.75 -24.57 54.90
CA MET A 27 -32.76 -23.53 54.80
C MET A 27 -33.77 -23.88 53.72
N THR A 28 -35.01 -23.88 54.14
CA THR A 28 -36.24 -24.16 53.40
C THR A 28 -36.33 -23.41 52.09
N ALA A 29 -36.57 -24.12 51.03
CA ALA A 29 -36.87 -23.58 49.70
C ALA A 29 -38.24 -22.89 49.73
N GLN A 30 -38.27 -21.57 49.63
CA GLN A 30 -39.41 -20.86 49.12
C GLN A 30 -39.33 -20.85 47.60
N ASN A 31 -40.20 -21.64 46.95
CA ASN A 31 -40.46 -21.59 45.53
C ASN A 31 -41.00 -20.21 45.12
N SER A 32 -40.15 -19.29 44.74
CA SER A 32 -40.55 -18.17 43.93
C SER A 32 -40.40 -18.59 42.45
N THR A 33 -41.49 -18.94 41.82
CA THR A 33 -41.60 -19.07 40.37
C THR A 33 -41.33 -17.71 39.75
N VAL A 34 -40.04 -17.43 39.41
CA VAL A 34 -39.72 -16.32 38.52
C VAL A 34 -40.19 -16.75 37.14
N ALA A 35 -41.30 -16.20 36.70
CA ALA A 35 -41.78 -16.33 35.34
C ALA A 35 -40.65 -15.93 34.39
N PRO A 36 -40.42 -16.69 33.30
CA PRO A 36 -39.39 -16.31 32.33
C PRO A 36 -39.71 -14.89 31.83
N LYS A 37 -38.77 -13.96 31.98
CA LYS A 37 -38.88 -12.62 31.39
C LYS A 37 -39.14 -12.81 29.90
N LYS A 38 -40.38 -12.55 29.46
CA LYS A 38 -40.73 -12.53 28.04
C LYS A 38 -39.70 -11.62 27.35
N ALA A 39 -39.02 -12.18 26.38
CA ALA A 39 -38.10 -11.45 25.48
C ALA A 39 -38.77 -10.13 25.07
N ASN A 40 -38.14 -9.02 25.32
CA ASN A 40 -38.61 -7.69 24.92
C ASN A 40 -38.85 -7.75 23.40
N LYS A 41 -40.15 -7.73 23.01
CA LYS A 41 -40.50 -7.57 21.59
C LYS A 41 -39.93 -6.22 21.19
N HIS A 42 -39.12 -6.20 20.11
CA HIS A 42 -38.56 -4.97 19.53
C HIS A 42 -39.71 -4.02 19.17
N THR A 43 -40.03 -3.11 20.06
CA THR A 43 -41.16 -2.15 19.91
C THR A 43 -40.75 -0.84 19.26
N ALA A 44 -39.45 -0.56 19.21
CA ALA A 44 -38.88 0.61 18.55
C ALA A 44 -38.76 0.42 17.01
N SER A 45 -38.72 1.52 16.27
CA SER A 45 -38.38 1.49 14.85
C SER A 45 -36.97 0.92 14.64
N PRO A 46 -36.67 0.27 13.50
CA PRO A 46 -35.32 -0.23 13.21
C PRO A 46 -34.26 0.87 13.35
N ASP A 47 -33.20 0.57 14.06
CA ASP A 47 -32.06 1.46 14.19
C ASP A 47 -31.12 1.22 12.98
N VAL A 48 -30.86 2.29 12.22
CA VAL A 48 -29.94 2.28 11.08
C VAL A 48 -28.91 3.38 11.33
N THR A 49 -27.79 3.00 11.90
CA THR A 49 -26.71 3.93 12.27
C THR A 49 -25.80 4.23 11.08
N ARG A 50 -25.46 3.20 10.30
CA ARG A 50 -24.51 3.29 9.18
C ARG A 50 -24.90 2.37 8.04
N ILE A 51 -24.57 2.79 6.80
CA ILE A 51 -24.68 1.99 5.58
C ILE A 51 -23.38 2.16 4.80
N ASP A 52 -22.70 1.06 4.48
CA ASP A 52 -21.52 1.01 3.63
C ASP A 52 -21.78 0.20 2.35
N PRO A 53 -21.30 0.68 1.19
CA PRO A 53 -20.74 2.01 0.93
C PRO A 53 -21.73 3.13 1.19
N THR A 54 -21.24 4.35 1.48
CA THR A 54 -22.09 5.51 1.84
C THR A 54 -22.93 6.03 0.69
N ASN A 55 -22.56 5.71 -0.53
CA ASN A 55 -23.30 5.95 -1.80
C ASN A 55 -22.77 4.94 -2.84
N TRP A 56 -23.45 4.84 -3.98
CA TRP A 56 -22.98 4.04 -5.10
C TRP A 56 -23.15 4.77 -6.42
N PHE A 57 -22.79 4.09 -7.53
CA PHE A 57 -22.79 4.65 -8.89
C PHE A 57 -23.68 3.84 -9.80
N ALA A 58 -24.42 4.53 -10.67
CA ALA A 58 -25.22 3.91 -11.72
C ALA A 58 -24.32 3.39 -12.87
N ASP A 59 -24.88 2.52 -13.69
CA ASP A 59 -24.24 2.03 -14.90
C ASP A 59 -22.88 1.32 -14.67
N MET A 60 -22.68 0.70 -13.49
CA MET A 60 -21.56 -0.20 -13.23
C MET A 60 -21.76 -1.51 -14.01
N GLN A 61 -20.65 -2.14 -14.47
CA GLN A 61 -20.72 -3.42 -15.19
C GLN A 61 -21.26 -4.56 -14.33
N ASP A 62 -20.95 -4.57 -13.04
CA ASP A 62 -21.62 -5.42 -12.05
C ASP A 62 -22.79 -4.63 -11.43
N PRO A 63 -24.04 -4.95 -11.79
CA PRO A 63 -25.20 -4.25 -11.25
C PRO A 63 -25.52 -4.63 -9.80
N THR A 64 -24.81 -5.60 -9.21
CA THR A 64 -25.08 -6.09 -7.86
C THR A 64 -24.33 -5.27 -6.83
N LEU A 65 -25.07 -4.63 -5.94
CA LEU A 65 -24.55 -3.83 -4.82
C LEU A 65 -24.85 -4.53 -3.49
N GLN A 66 -23.81 -4.79 -2.69
CA GLN A 66 -23.93 -5.20 -1.29
C GLN A 66 -23.91 -3.94 -0.41
N LEU A 67 -24.95 -3.69 0.37
CA LEU A 67 -24.95 -2.72 1.42
C LEU A 67 -24.75 -3.42 2.76
N MET A 68 -23.74 -3.02 3.53
CA MET A 68 -23.56 -3.42 4.91
C MET A 68 -24.23 -2.41 5.81
N VAL A 69 -25.30 -2.83 6.46
CA VAL A 69 -26.09 -1.97 7.36
C VAL A 69 -25.73 -2.33 8.80
N TYR A 70 -25.36 -1.31 9.58
CA TYR A 70 -25.09 -1.42 11.01
C TYR A 70 -26.12 -0.61 11.81
N GLY A 71 -26.58 -1.20 12.90
CA GLY A 71 -27.50 -0.60 13.86
C GLY A 71 -27.95 -1.62 14.89
N LYS A 72 -28.44 -1.15 16.04
CA LYS A 72 -28.89 -2.06 17.11
C LYS A 72 -30.01 -2.96 16.60
N ASP A 73 -29.83 -4.28 16.71
CA ASP A 73 -30.81 -5.30 16.33
C ASP A 73 -31.28 -5.23 14.86
N ILE A 74 -30.52 -4.57 13.97
CA ILE A 74 -30.91 -4.35 12.57
C ILE A 74 -31.09 -5.65 11.78
N LYS A 75 -30.44 -6.73 12.18
CA LYS A 75 -30.59 -8.08 11.63
C LYS A 75 -32.05 -8.49 11.42
N PHE A 76 -32.95 -8.03 12.29
CA PHE A 76 -34.35 -8.44 12.31
C PHE A 76 -35.26 -7.55 11.44
N ALA A 77 -34.71 -6.54 10.79
CA ALA A 77 -35.48 -5.70 9.87
C ALA A 77 -35.69 -6.39 8.52
N ASP A 78 -36.83 -6.10 7.89
CA ASP A 78 -37.08 -6.31 6.47
C ASP A 78 -36.82 -5.00 5.75
N VAL A 79 -36.37 -5.07 4.50
CA VAL A 79 -36.00 -3.88 3.69
C VAL A 79 -36.79 -3.87 2.40
N THR A 80 -37.33 -2.71 2.04
CA THR A 80 -38.04 -2.50 0.78
C THR A 80 -37.62 -1.18 0.14
N THR A 81 -37.78 -1.08 -1.17
CA THR A 81 -37.62 0.16 -1.94
C THR A 81 -38.64 0.17 -3.08
N ASP A 82 -39.08 1.35 -3.49
CA ASP A 82 -39.96 1.59 -4.62
C ASP A 82 -39.22 2.33 -5.79
N TYR A 83 -37.90 2.46 -5.66
CA TYR A 83 -37.11 3.17 -6.65
C TYR A 83 -37.09 2.41 -8.00
N PRO A 84 -37.37 3.09 -9.15
CA PRO A 84 -37.44 2.45 -10.46
C PRO A 84 -36.16 1.67 -10.80
N ASN A 85 -36.34 0.41 -11.25
CA ASN A 85 -35.24 -0.49 -11.64
C ASN A 85 -34.24 -0.85 -10.50
N VAL A 86 -34.63 -0.61 -9.24
CA VAL A 86 -33.89 -1.12 -8.08
C VAL A 86 -34.68 -2.26 -7.47
N LYS A 87 -34.04 -3.43 -7.30
CA LYS A 87 -34.63 -4.58 -6.65
C LYS A 87 -33.79 -5.02 -5.48
N ILE A 88 -34.43 -5.50 -4.41
CA ILE A 88 -33.75 -6.19 -3.32
C ILE A 88 -33.68 -7.66 -3.70
N ASP A 89 -32.49 -8.13 -4.03
CA ASP A 89 -32.28 -9.52 -4.43
C ASP A 89 -32.26 -10.46 -3.20
N SER A 90 -31.63 -10.01 -2.09
CA SER A 90 -31.57 -10.79 -0.86
C SER A 90 -31.23 -9.96 0.36
N LEU A 91 -31.57 -10.50 1.54
CA LEU A 91 -31.17 -10.02 2.86
C LEU A 91 -30.35 -11.11 3.55
N VAL A 92 -29.07 -10.84 3.85
CA VAL A 92 -28.21 -11.76 4.59
C VAL A 92 -28.12 -11.32 6.03
N ARG A 93 -28.70 -12.12 6.93
CA ARG A 93 -28.77 -11.88 8.35
C ARG A 93 -27.53 -12.49 9.01
N LEU A 94 -26.52 -11.66 9.30
CA LEU A 94 -25.24 -12.11 9.85
C LEU A 94 -25.39 -12.68 11.28
N ASP A 95 -24.32 -13.23 11.85
CA ASP A 95 -24.35 -13.82 13.20
C ASP A 95 -24.65 -12.78 14.26
N SER A 96 -24.02 -11.61 14.17
CA SER A 96 -24.34 -10.48 15.04
C SER A 96 -25.75 -9.95 14.77
N PRO A 97 -26.51 -9.60 15.82
CA PRO A 97 -27.81 -8.94 15.66
C PRO A 97 -27.70 -7.52 15.08
N ASN A 98 -26.52 -6.92 15.13
CA ASN A 98 -26.28 -5.53 14.78
C ASN A 98 -25.87 -5.32 13.32
N TYR A 99 -25.79 -6.38 12.52
CA TYR A 99 -25.39 -6.31 11.10
C TYR A 99 -26.41 -6.98 10.19
N LEU A 100 -26.69 -6.33 9.07
CA LEU A 100 -27.55 -6.84 8.01
C LEU A 100 -26.91 -6.51 6.66
N LEU A 101 -26.77 -7.49 5.77
CA LEU A 101 -26.39 -7.21 4.38
C LEU A 101 -27.64 -7.15 3.52
N VAL A 102 -27.74 -6.10 2.71
CA VAL A 102 -28.81 -5.90 1.73
C VAL A 102 -28.19 -5.94 0.35
N TYR A 103 -28.58 -6.91 -0.44
CA TYR A 103 -28.14 -7.02 -1.84
C TYR A 103 -29.17 -6.36 -2.74
N LEU A 104 -28.70 -5.34 -3.49
CA LEU A 104 -29.49 -4.62 -4.48
C LEU A 104 -29.04 -5.03 -5.88
N ASN A 105 -30.02 -5.11 -6.79
CA ASN A 105 -29.80 -5.12 -8.22
C ASN A 105 -30.14 -3.77 -8.79
N LEU A 106 -29.15 -3.13 -9.41
CA LEU A 106 -29.25 -1.76 -9.93
C LEU A 106 -29.32 -1.72 -11.47
N LYS A 107 -29.59 -2.86 -12.12
CA LYS A 107 -29.62 -2.94 -13.58
C LYS A 107 -30.63 -1.98 -14.19
N GLY A 108 -30.14 -0.97 -14.92
CA GLY A 108 -30.99 0.05 -15.56
C GLY A 108 -31.51 1.13 -14.61
N ALA A 109 -31.11 1.14 -13.34
CA ALA A 109 -31.42 2.21 -12.42
C ALA A 109 -30.70 3.51 -12.83
N LYS A 110 -31.40 4.62 -12.76
CA LYS A 110 -30.84 5.95 -13.06
C LYS A 110 -30.29 6.59 -11.80
N PRO A 111 -29.34 7.54 -11.91
CA PRO A 111 -28.89 8.31 -10.76
C PRO A 111 -30.03 9.01 -10.04
N GLY A 112 -30.00 9.03 -8.70
CA GLY A 112 -31.02 9.68 -7.86
C GLY A 112 -30.97 9.20 -6.42
N GLU A 113 -31.96 9.58 -5.63
CA GLU A 113 -32.07 9.26 -4.22
C GLU A 113 -33.01 8.06 -4.01
N ILE A 114 -32.46 6.94 -3.58
CA ILE A 114 -33.18 5.69 -3.28
C ILE A 114 -33.66 5.75 -1.83
N ASN A 115 -34.98 5.61 -1.60
CA ASN A 115 -35.52 5.43 -0.25
C ASN A 115 -35.46 3.93 0.12
N LEU A 116 -34.61 3.60 1.07
CA LEU A 116 -34.56 2.27 1.69
C LEU A 116 -35.43 2.29 2.94
N THR A 117 -36.51 1.53 2.92
CA THR A 117 -37.46 1.42 4.04
C THR A 117 -37.15 0.16 4.85
N PHE A 118 -36.67 0.34 6.06
CA PHE A 118 -36.43 -0.72 7.04
C PHE A 118 -37.66 -0.87 7.90
N SER A 119 -38.20 -2.07 8.05
CA SER A 119 -39.40 -2.33 8.85
C SER A 119 -39.19 -3.49 9.84
N ASN A 120 -39.72 -3.38 11.03
CA ASN A 120 -39.74 -4.48 12.01
C ASN A 120 -41.04 -5.29 11.92
N LYS A 121 -41.10 -6.41 12.64
CA LYS A 121 -42.29 -7.30 12.68
C LYS A 121 -43.56 -6.62 13.21
N ASN A 122 -43.43 -5.48 13.90
CA ASN A 122 -44.54 -4.71 14.43
C ASN A 122 -44.98 -3.60 13.45
N GLY A 123 -44.47 -3.57 12.24
CA GLY A 123 -44.82 -2.58 11.21
C GLY A 123 -44.22 -1.19 11.40
N LYS A 124 -43.31 -1.00 12.41
CA LYS A 124 -42.63 0.28 12.58
C LYS A 124 -41.49 0.37 11.54
N LYS A 125 -41.30 1.58 11.01
CA LYS A 125 -40.42 1.82 9.85
C LYS A 125 -39.37 2.88 10.16
N THR A 126 -38.21 2.75 9.51
CA THR A 126 -37.16 3.77 9.39
C THR A 126 -36.82 3.89 7.92
N ILE A 127 -36.83 5.10 7.37
CA ILE A 127 -36.43 5.36 5.99
C ILE A 127 -35.02 5.95 6.01
N ARG A 128 -34.15 5.42 5.15
CA ARG A 128 -32.82 5.98 4.87
C ARG A 128 -32.72 6.31 3.39
N LYS A 129 -32.33 7.55 3.12
CA LYS A 129 -32.01 8.02 1.78
C LYS A 129 -30.62 7.52 1.40
N TYR A 130 -30.51 6.89 0.25
CA TYR A 130 -29.28 6.36 -0.28
C TYR A 130 -29.00 6.92 -1.67
N GLN A 131 -27.83 7.53 -1.88
CA GLN A 131 -27.49 8.21 -3.13
C GLN A 131 -26.93 7.23 -4.15
N LEU A 132 -27.61 7.12 -5.31
CA LEU A 132 -27.08 6.51 -6.51
C LEU A 132 -26.56 7.64 -7.41
N LYS A 133 -25.25 7.80 -7.52
CA LYS A 133 -24.63 8.90 -8.28
C LYS A 133 -24.43 8.53 -9.74
N ALA A 134 -24.35 9.53 -10.61
CA ALA A 134 -23.79 9.35 -11.94
C ALA A 134 -22.26 9.16 -11.84
N ARG A 135 -21.68 8.40 -12.74
CA ARG A 135 -20.23 8.31 -12.89
C ARG A 135 -19.70 9.59 -13.55
N GLU A 136 -18.54 10.06 -13.13
CA GLU A 136 -17.88 11.24 -13.71
C GLU A 136 -17.24 10.91 -15.06
N MET A 137 -16.77 9.66 -15.25
CA MET A 137 -16.24 9.17 -16.52
C MET A 137 -16.46 7.66 -16.68
N ALA A 138 -16.39 7.18 -17.91
CA ALA A 138 -16.45 5.74 -18.17
C ALA A 138 -15.23 5.02 -17.61
N GLY A 139 -15.41 3.76 -17.20
CA GLY A 139 -14.29 2.95 -16.67
C GLY A 139 -13.15 2.76 -17.67
N THR A 140 -13.46 2.71 -18.97
CA THR A 140 -12.47 2.62 -20.06
C THR A 140 -11.58 3.86 -20.20
N ASP A 141 -12.04 5.01 -19.72
CA ASP A 141 -11.32 6.27 -19.83
C ASP A 141 -10.39 6.53 -18.65
N ARG A 142 -10.55 5.75 -17.56
CA ARG A 142 -9.65 5.80 -16.40
C ARG A 142 -8.32 5.15 -16.75
N LYS A 143 -7.27 5.96 -16.80
CA LYS A 143 -5.91 5.52 -17.12
C LYS A 143 -5.09 5.40 -15.83
N GLY A 144 -4.40 4.28 -15.67
CA GLY A 144 -3.47 4.05 -14.57
C GLY A 144 -2.06 4.57 -14.85
N PHE A 145 -1.16 4.27 -13.92
CA PHE A 145 0.27 4.49 -14.10
C PHE A 145 0.91 3.33 -14.89
N ASP A 146 2.03 3.61 -15.55
CA ASP A 146 2.80 2.61 -16.31
C ASP A 146 4.30 2.97 -16.35
N ILE A 147 5.08 2.35 -17.25
CA ILE A 147 6.51 2.59 -17.40
C ILE A 147 6.85 4.05 -17.79
N SER A 148 5.91 4.82 -18.31
CA SER A 148 6.12 6.25 -18.60
C SER A 148 6.16 7.09 -17.33
N ASP A 149 5.61 6.58 -16.24
CA ASP A 149 5.53 7.27 -14.96
C ASP A 149 6.75 7.05 -14.08
N VAL A 150 6.89 7.94 -13.11
CA VAL A 150 7.78 7.81 -11.95
C VAL A 150 6.96 8.10 -10.70
N LEU A 151 6.81 7.08 -9.85
CA LEU A 151 6.04 7.21 -8.62
C LEU A 151 6.91 7.82 -7.52
N TYR A 152 6.41 8.86 -6.87
CA TYR A 152 7.02 9.44 -5.67
C TYR A 152 6.21 9.02 -4.45
N MET A 153 6.79 8.08 -3.70
CA MET A 153 6.20 7.54 -2.49
C MET A 153 6.46 8.47 -1.32
N LEU A 154 5.42 8.85 -0.60
CA LEU A 154 5.51 9.71 0.58
C LEU A 154 4.50 9.32 1.66
N MET A 155 4.79 9.79 2.89
CA MET A 155 3.92 9.63 4.06
C MET A 155 3.29 10.99 4.38
N PRO A 156 1.95 11.15 4.26
CA PRO A 156 1.29 12.42 4.54
C PRO A 156 1.65 12.99 5.92
N ASP A 157 1.61 12.15 6.97
CA ASP A 157 1.96 12.53 8.35
C ASP A 157 3.36 13.13 8.48
N ARG A 158 4.30 12.83 7.56
CA ARG A 158 5.71 13.22 7.63
C ARG A 158 6.12 14.23 6.58
N PHE A 159 5.23 14.61 5.67
CA PHE A 159 5.61 15.43 4.54
C PHE A 159 5.41 16.94 4.81
N ALA A 160 4.19 17.36 5.10
CA ALA A 160 3.92 18.75 5.43
C ALA A 160 2.59 18.88 6.20
N ASN A 161 2.57 19.81 7.17
CA ASN A 161 1.39 20.18 7.95
C ASN A 161 0.84 21.52 7.43
N GLY A 162 -0.26 21.45 6.70
CA GLY A 162 -0.96 22.62 6.15
C GLY A 162 -2.08 23.15 7.05
N ASN A 163 -2.55 22.31 7.99
CA ASN A 163 -3.66 22.64 8.88
C ASN A 163 -3.43 22.16 10.32
N PRO A 164 -2.62 22.85 11.13
CA PRO A 164 -2.35 22.42 12.52
C PRO A 164 -3.59 22.25 13.42
N LYS A 165 -4.78 22.65 12.97
CA LYS A 165 -6.01 22.47 13.74
C LYS A 165 -6.54 21.05 13.71
N ASN A 166 -6.11 20.22 12.76
CA ASN A 166 -6.52 18.82 12.65
C ASN A 166 -5.48 17.84 13.24
N ASP A 167 -4.34 18.30 13.76
CA ASP A 167 -3.31 17.43 14.37
C ASP A 167 -3.88 16.53 15.45
N VAL A 168 -4.86 17.02 16.21
CA VAL A 168 -5.57 16.31 17.28
C VAL A 168 -7.07 16.56 17.16
N ILE A 169 -7.84 15.51 16.95
CA ILE A 169 -9.30 15.58 16.81
C ILE A 169 -9.98 15.09 18.09
N LYS A 170 -10.77 15.97 18.71
CA LYS A 170 -11.52 15.62 19.91
C LYS A 170 -12.47 14.45 19.65
N GLY A 171 -12.38 13.42 20.48
CA GLY A 171 -13.26 12.25 20.43
C GLY A 171 -12.67 11.07 19.64
N MET A 172 -11.53 11.24 18.98
CA MET A 172 -10.74 10.11 18.49
C MET A 172 -9.99 9.42 19.63
N GLU A 173 -9.64 8.17 19.45
CA GLU A 173 -8.92 7.36 20.45
C GLU A 173 -7.45 7.80 20.60
N ASP A 174 -6.79 8.13 19.48
CA ASP A 174 -5.42 8.64 19.47
C ASP A 174 -5.42 10.18 19.56
N GLN A 175 -4.98 10.69 20.68
CA GLN A 175 -4.90 12.12 20.99
C GLN A 175 -3.46 12.65 21.01
N LEU A 176 -2.49 11.84 20.50
CA LEU A 176 -1.09 12.20 20.56
C LEU A 176 -0.56 12.70 19.21
N CYS A 177 0.05 13.89 19.23
CA CYS A 177 0.81 14.43 18.13
C CYS A 177 2.09 15.05 18.70
N ASN A 178 3.28 14.48 18.37
CA ASN A 178 4.55 14.96 18.92
C ASN A 178 5.71 14.60 17.99
N ARG A 179 6.23 15.57 17.29
CA ARG A 179 7.36 15.46 16.33
C ARG A 179 8.69 15.05 16.95
N ASN A 180 8.85 15.16 18.29
CA ASN A 180 10.07 14.72 18.97
C ASN A 180 10.10 13.20 19.21
N GLU A 181 8.99 12.51 19.00
CA GLU A 181 8.85 11.07 19.19
C GLU A 181 8.68 10.38 17.82
N PRO A 182 9.72 9.70 17.31
CA PRO A 182 9.73 9.19 15.93
C PRO A 182 8.55 8.27 15.55
N SER A 183 7.93 7.63 16.53
CA SER A 183 6.83 6.67 16.35
C SER A 183 5.46 7.23 16.73
N LEU A 184 5.33 8.53 16.98
CA LEU A 184 4.05 9.21 17.13
C LEU A 184 3.65 9.94 15.83
N ARG A 185 2.42 10.44 15.79
CA ARG A 185 1.96 11.33 14.72
C ARG A 185 2.71 12.66 14.78
N HIS A 186 2.99 13.23 13.61
CA HIS A 186 3.69 14.50 13.47
C HIS A 186 2.79 15.62 12.92
N GLY A 187 1.59 15.29 12.42
CA GLY A 187 0.58 16.25 12.02
C GLY A 187 0.66 16.69 10.55
N GLY A 188 1.43 16.02 9.70
CA GLY A 188 1.34 16.24 8.26
C GLY A 188 -0.02 15.81 7.72
N ASP A 189 -0.52 16.50 6.67
CA ASP A 189 -1.89 16.35 6.19
C ASP A 189 -2.02 16.59 4.65
N LEU A 190 -3.24 16.39 4.12
CA LEU A 190 -3.53 16.56 2.69
C LEU A 190 -3.43 18.04 2.26
N GLU A 191 -3.71 18.97 3.15
CA GLU A 191 -3.58 20.40 2.85
C GLU A 191 -2.09 20.79 2.72
N GLY A 192 -1.23 20.28 3.60
CA GLY A 192 0.22 20.48 3.49
C GLY A 192 0.78 19.90 2.18
N LEU A 193 0.30 18.73 1.77
CA LEU A 193 0.63 18.16 0.46
C LEU A 193 0.19 19.09 -0.68
N ARG A 194 -1.06 19.58 -0.64
CA ARG A 194 -1.66 20.44 -1.66
C ARG A 194 -0.85 21.74 -1.84
N GLN A 195 -0.36 22.31 -0.76
CA GLN A 195 0.47 23.52 -0.77
C GLN A 195 1.84 23.32 -1.44
N HIS A 196 2.31 22.08 -1.59
CA HIS A 196 3.63 21.75 -2.13
C HIS A 196 3.61 20.97 -3.46
N LEU A 197 2.50 21.00 -4.20
CA LEU A 197 2.40 20.27 -5.48
C LEU A 197 3.43 20.72 -6.52
N ASP A 198 3.85 22.00 -6.50
CA ASP A 198 4.86 22.51 -7.43
C ASP A 198 6.24 21.87 -7.20
N TYR A 199 6.55 21.46 -5.97
CA TYR A 199 7.79 20.74 -5.67
C TYR A 199 7.92 19.44 -6.49
N PHE A 200 6.82 18.70 -6.65
CA PHE A 200 6.83 17.46 -7.40
C PHE A 200 6.97 17.67 -8.91
N THR A 201 6.32 18.69 -9.45
CA THR A 201 6.47 19.07 -10.86
C THR A 201 7.85 19.61 -11.16
N ASP A 202 8.44 20.42 -10.26
CA ASP A 202 9.81 20.93 -10.37
C ASP A 202 10.84 19.81 -10.30
N LEU A 203 10.58 18.79 -9.48
CA LEU A 203 11.42 17.60 -9.44
C LEU A 203 11.29 16.75 -10.72
N GLY A 204 10.09 16.69 -11.31
CA GLY A 204 9.81 15.94 -12.55
C GLY A 204 9.24 14.53 -12.32
N VAL A 205 8.64 14.25 -11.17
CA VAL A 205 7.86 13.03 -10.97
C VAL A 205 6.47 13.16 -11.58
N THR A 206 5.80 12.05 -11.88
CA THR A 206 4.53 12.05 -12.59
C THR A 206 3.39 11.41 -11.82
N ALA A 207 3.68 10.74 -10.72
CA ALA A 207 2.67 10.12 -9.87
C ALA A 207 3.05 10.21 -8.39
N LEU A 208 2.08 10.46 -7.53
CA LEU A 208 2.24 10.46 -6.08
C LEU A 208 1.63 9.17 -5.51
N TRP A 209 2.40 8.39 -4.75
CA TRP A 209 1.92 7.30 -3.95
C TRP A 209 1.96 7.71 -2.48
N LEU A 210 0.77 7.88 -1.90
CA LEU A 210 0.59 8.23 -0.49
C LEU A 210 0.47 6.94 0.33
N THR A 211 1.16 6.83 1.51
CA THR A 211 0.79 5.79 2.48
C THR A 211 -0.68 5.94 2.85
N PRO A 212 -1.34 4.90 3.44
CA PRO A 212 -2.78 4.89 3.57
C PRO A 212 -3.32 6.15 4.24
N VAL A 213 -4.29 6.78 3.58
CA VAL A 213 -4.97 8.00 4.07
C VAL A 213 -6.27 7.71 4.81
N LEU A 214 -6.68 6.43 4.87
CA LEU A 214 -7.89 6.02 5.55
C LEU A 214 -7.76 6.16 7.07
N GLU A 215 -8.88 6.32 7.75
CA GLU A 215 -8.90 6.47 9.21
C GLU A 215 -8.17 5.33 9.91
N ASN A 216 -7.30 5.71 10.85
CA ASN A 216 -6.47 4.83 11.68
C ASN A 216 -6.56 5.26 13.13
N ASP A 217 -7.75 5.11 13.72
CA ASP A 217 -8.05 5.63 15.06
C ASP A 217 -7.84 4.56 16.14
N ARG A 218 -6.60 4.40 16.55
CA ARG A 218 -6.16 3.51 17.61
C ARG A 218 -5.26 4.27 18.57
N PRO A 219 -5.47 4.19 19.90
CA PRO A 219 -4.58 4.86 20.84
C PRO A 219 -3.15 4.34 20.72
N ALA A 220 -2.18 5.23 20.93
CA ALA A 220 -0.77 4.86 20.86
C ALA A 220 -0.41 3.82 21.93
N ASP A 221 0.27 2.75 21.55
CA ASP A 221 0.76 1.72 22.47
C ASP A 221 1.71 2.33 23.49
N ASN A 222 1.34 2.21 24.77
CA ASN A 222 2.10 2.79 25.89
C ASN A 222 2.42 4.30 25.71
N GLY A 223 1.60 5.03 24.94
CA GLY A 223 1.83 6.43 24.63
C GLY A 223 3.06 6.72 23.76
N LYS A 224 3.60 5.72 23.05
CA LYS A 224 4.84 5.85 22.26
C LYS A 224 4.74 5.42 20.81
N ASN A 225 3.80 4.53 20.45
CA ASN A 225 3.67 4.00 19.10
C ASN A 225 2.25 4.22 18.59
N SER A 226 2.02 5.24 17.79
CA SER A 226 0.74 5.48 17.12
C SER A 226 0.70 4.83 15.73
N THR A 227 -0.49 4.72 15.16
CA THR A 227 -0.69 4.18 13.82
C THR A 227 -0.55 5.24 12.72
N TYR A 228 0.41 6.19 12.90
CA TYR A 228 0.69 7.29 11.96
C TYR A 228 0.94 6.83 10.52
N HIS A 229 1.39 5.59 10.37
CA HIS A 229 1.72 4.98 9.08
C HIS A 229 0.49 4.66 8.21
N GLY A 230 -0.72 4.55 8.80
CA GLY A 230 -1.97 4.33 8.09
C GLY A 230 -2.38 2.86 7.88
N TYR A 231 -1.55 1.87 8.28
CA TYR A 231 -1.79 0.44 7.95
C TYR A 231 -2.71 -0.30 8.94
N ALA A 232 -3.35 0.37 9.89
CA ALA A 232 -4.32 -0.23 10.82
C ALA A 232 -5.71 0.44 10.65
N THR A 233 -6.30 0.30 9.47
CA THR A 233 -7.56 0.97 9.07
C THR A 233 -8.70 0.70 10.04
N THR A 234 -9.36 1.77 10.49
CA THR A 234 -10.55 1.71 11.35
C THR A 234 -11.84 2.14 10.65
N ASP A 235 -11.74 2.76 9.48
CA ASP A 235 -12.87 3.06 8.60
C ASP A 235 -12.43 3.02 7.12
N TYR A 236 -13.04 2.11 6.34
CA TYR A 236 -12.69 1.92 4.92
C TYR A 236 -13.28 2.96 3.96
N TYR A 237 -14.24 3.78 4.40
CA TYR A 237 -14.93 4.77 3.56
C TYR A 237 -14.69 6.22 4.01
N ARG A 238 -13.70 6.41 4.89
CA ARG A 238 -13.40 7.73 5.45
C ARG A 238 -11.90 7.98 5.45
N VAL A 239 -11.50 9.16 4.96
CA VAL A 239 -10.16 9.71 5.20
C VAL A 239 -9.98 9.97 6.69
N ASP A 240 -8.79 9.74 7.23
CA ASP A 240 -8.47 10.08 8.62
C ASP A 240 -8.68 11.59 8.84
N PRO A 241 -9.53 11.99 9.79
CA PRO A 241 -9.81 13.41 10.02
C PRO A 241 -8.58 14.25 10.34
N ARG A 242 -7.48 13.62 10.77
CA ARG A 242 -6.19 14.29 11.00
C ARG A 242 -5.43 14.53 9.70
N PHE A 243 -5.80 13.87 8.61
CA PHE A 243 -5.31 14.18 7.26
C PHE A 243 -6.26 15.11 6.51
N GLY A 244 -7.56 15.06 6.82
CA GLY A 244 -8.59 15.85 6.15
C GLY A 244 -9.90 15.09 5.96
N THR A 245 -10.64 15.46 4.92
CA THR A 245 -11.94 14.88 4.56
C THR A 245 -11.85 14.14 3.22
N ASN A 246 -12.90 13.36 2.89
CA ASN A 246 -13.03 12.73 1.57
C ASN A 246 -13.06 13.79 0.45
N GLU A 247 -13.70 14.91 0.69
CA GLU A 247 -13.81 16.04 -0.24
C GLU A 247 -12.45 16.72 -0.46
N GLU A 248 -11.65 16.90 0.60
CA GLU A 248 -10.30 17.45 0.50
C GLU A 248 -9.36 16.48 -0.23
N TYR A 249 -9.52 15.16 -0.04
CA TYR A 249 -8.76 14.18 -0.81
C TYR A 249 -9.13 14.24 -2.30
N LYS A 250 -10.43 14.33 -2.63
CA LYS A 250 -10.87 14.55 -4.03
C LYS A 250 -10.31 15.85 -4.61
N ALA A 251 -10.32 16.93 -3.82
CA ALA A 251 -9.75 18.22 -4.25
C ALA A 251 -8.24 18.11 -4.54
N LEU A 252 -7.49 17.43 -3.67
CA LEU A 252 -6.07 17.16 -3.89
C LEU A 252 -5.84 16.37 -5.19
N VAL A 253 -6.58 15.29 -5.42
CA VAL A 253 -6.48 14.49 -6.66
C VAL A 253 -6.76 15.34 -7.89
N ASN A 254 -7.80 16.16 -7.85
CA ASN A 254 -8.14 17.07 -8.95
C ASN A 254 -7.05 18.12 -9.23
N GLU A 255 -6.39 18.64 -8.18
CA GLU A 255 -5.28 19.57 -8.34
C GLU A 255 -4.01 18.88 -8.86
N CYS A 256 -3.74 17.65 -8.42
CA CYS A 256 -2.70 16.80 -9.00
C CYS A 256 -2.91 16.63 -10.52
N HIS A 257 -4.12 16.27 -10.94
CA HIS A 257 -4.45 16.08 -12.36
C HIS A 257 -4.23 17.35 -13.17
N LYS A 258 -4.60 18.53 -12.66
CA LYS A 258 -4.33 19.83 -13.33
C LYS A 258 -2.86 20.10 -13.56
N LYS A 259 -1.99 19.51 -12.72
CA LYS A 259 -0.52 19.61 -12.81
C LYS A 259 0.11 18.43 -13.58
N GLY A 260 -0.70 17.52 -14.12
CA GLY A 260 -0.21 16.31 -14.81
C GLY A 260 0.31 15.22 -13.88
N LEU A 261 -0.02 15.30 -12.58
CA LEU A 261 0.36 14.29 -11.58
C LEU A 261 -0.78 13.29 -11.40
N LYS A 262 -0.45 12.00 -11.43
CA LYS A 262 -1.35 10.90 -11.05
C LYS A 262 -1.32 10.68 -9.54
N VAL A 263 -2.35 10.04 -9.00
CA VAL A 263 -2.42 9.68 -7.57
C VAL A 263 -2.66 8.18 -7.41
N VAL A 264 -1.78 7.52 -6.69
CA VAL A 264 -1.86 6.09 -6.34
C VAL A 264 -2.24 5.97 -4.86
N MET A 265 -3.37 5.32 -4.60
CA MET A 265 -3.87 5.08 -3.24
C MET A 265 -3.33 3.77 -2.69
N ASP A 266 -2.84 3.81 -1.47
CA ASP A 266 -2.46 2.61 -0.71
C ASP A 266 -3.68 2.00 -0.03
N MET A 267 -3.94 0.70 -0.25
CA MET A 267 -5.07 -0.03 0.30
C MET A 267 -4.63 -1.30 1.01
N ILE A 268 -5.35 -1.66 2.06
CA ILE A 268 -5.07 -2.83 2.90
C ILE A 268 -6.27 -3.76 2.88
N PHE A 269 -6.14 -4.94 2.24
CA PHE A 269 -7.21 -5.95 2.20
C PHE A 269 -6.92 -7.16 3.07
N ASN A 270 -5.67 -7.33 3.50
CA ASN A 270 -5.29 -8.45 4.36
C ASN A 270 -5.89 -8.32 5.77
N HIS A 271 -5.88 -7.14 6.35
CA HIS A 271 -6.29 -6.91 7.73
C HIS A 271 -6.95 -5.55 7.92
N CYS A 272 -7.56 -5.33 9.06
CA CYS A 272 -7.97 -4.00 9.53
C CYS A 272 -7.29 -3.68 10.88
N GLY A 273 -7.56 -2.51 11.46
CA GLY A 273 -7.15 -2.20 12.83
C GLY A 273 -8.06 -2.90 13.86
N ASP A 274 -7.52 -3.23 15.05
CA ASP A 274 -8.28 -3.82 16.16
C ASP A 274 -9.34 -2.86 16.76
N TYR A 275 -9.22 -1.57 16.44
CA TYR A 275 -10.22 -0.54 16.78
C TYR A 275 -11.28 -0.33 15.68
N HIS A 276 -11.18 -1.02 14.56
CA HIS A 276 -12.28 -1.06 13.60
C HIS A 276 -13.55 -1.58 14.28
N PRO A 277 -14.76 -0.99 14.04
CA PRO A 277 -16.00 -1.43 14.67
C PRO A 277 -16.25 -2.94 14.61
N TRP A 278 -15.82 -3.60 13.53
CA TRP A 278 -15.94 -5.06 13.39
C TRP A 278 -15.13 -5.84 14.42
N ALA A 279 -13.96 -5.33 14.84
CA ALA A 279 -13.06 -6.01 15.78
C ALA A 279 -13.17 -5.49 17.21
N LYS A 280 -13.44 -4.19 17.38
CA LYS A 280 -13.59 -3.54 18.70
C LYS A 280 -14.91 -3.90 19.39
N GLY A 281 -15.99 -4.05 18.61
CA GLY A 281 -17.35 -4.24 19.10
C GLY A 281 -17.49 -5.43 20.06
N THR A 282 -18.29 -5.25 21.11
CA THR A 282 -18.64 -6.31 22.06
C THR A 282 -20.13 -6.32 22.31
N ARG A 283 -20.69 -7.50 22.63
CA ARG A 283 -22.09 -7.70 23.02
C ARG A 283 -22.19 -8.79 24.08
N SER A 284 -23.36 -8.90 24.75
CA SER A 284 -23.65 -10.04 25.61
C SER A 284 -24.20 -11.20 24.78
N ASP A 285 -23.73 -12.41 25.03
CA ASP A 285 -24.33 -13.64 24.49
C ASP A 285 -25.64 -14.00 25.24
N GLU A 286 -26.24 -15.12 24.90
CA GLU A 286 -27.48 -15.60 25.51
C GLU A 286 -27.37 -15.93 27.00
N ASN A 287 -26.14 -16.14 27.49
CA ASN A 287 -25.83 -16.39 28.88
C ASN A 287 -25.37 -15.12 29.64
N GLY A 288 -25.41 -13.95 28.98
CA GLY A 288 -25.00 -12.68 29.55
C GLY A 288 -23.47 -12.46 29.57
N LYS A 289 -22.69 -13.35 28.96
CA LYS A 289 -21.23 -13.22 28.85
C LYS A 289 -20.88 -12.22 27.74
N THR A 290 -19.92 -11.35 28.00
CA THR A 290 -19.38 -10.44 26.99
C THR A 290 -18.56 -11.22 25.97
N ILE A 291 -18.90 -11.06 24.69
CA ILE A 291 -18.19 -11.61 23.55
C ILE A 291 -17.93 -10.52 22.51
N LYS A 292 -16.99 -10.77 21.59
CA LYS A 292 -16.77 -9.88 20.43
C LYS A 292 -18.02 -9.85 19.55
N ASP A 293 -18.36 -8.66 19.05
CA ASP A 293 -19.50 -8.46 18.15
C ASP A 293 -19.06 -8.44 16.68
N TYR A 294 -18.31 -9.46 16.27
CA TYR A 294 -17.93 -9.62 14.86
C TYR A 294 -19.20 -9.71 13.99
N PRO A 295 -19.17 -9.15 12.76
CA PRO A 295 -20.33 -9.26 11.85
C PRO A 295 -20.79 -10.70 11.66
N SER A 296 -19.84 -11.65 11.41
CA SER A 296 -20.05 -13.09 11.48
C SER A 296 -18.85 -13.77 12.13
N LYS A 297 -19.02 -15.01 12.57
CA LYS A 297 -17.95 -15.82 13.23
C LYS A 297 -16.75 -16.06 12.32
N ASP A 298 -16.95 -16.03 10.99
CA ASP A 298 -15.98 -16.23 9.94
C ASP A 298 -15.57 -14.94 9.21
N TRP A 299 -15.80 -13.76 9.85
CA TRP A 299 -15.39 -12.45 9.31
C TRP A 299 -13.88 -12.28 9.33
N PHE A 300 -13.23 -12.83 10.35
CA PHE A 300 -11.79 -12.83 10.55
C PHE A 300 -11.23 -14.26 10.51
N ASN A 301 -10.03 -14.41 9.96
CA ASN A 301 -9.22 -15.60 10.15
C ASN A 301 -8.69 -15.64 11.58
N SER A 302 -8.64 -16.83 12.19
CA SER A 302 -8.08 -17.04 13.54
C SER A 302 -8.52 -15.96 14.57
N PRO A 303 -9.82 -15.75 14.80
CA PRO A 303 -10.34 -14.65 15.61
C PRO A 303 -9.72 -14.65 17.01
N ASN A 304 -9.68 -13.46 17.63
CA ASN A 304 -9.04 -13.20 18.93
C ASN A 304 -7.52 -13.45 18.95
N TYR A 305 -6.82 -13.26 17.83
CA TYR A 305 -5.39 -13.51 17.71
C TYR A 305 -5.02 -14.97 18.02
N GLY A 306 -5.85 -15.89 17.54
CA GLY A 306 -5.63 -17.33 17.77
C GLY A 306 -4.44 -17.91 17.01
N LEU A 307 -3.90 -17.19 16.01
CA LEU A 307 -2.75 -17.57 15.21
C LEU A 307 -2.01 -16.33 14.75
N GLN A 308 -0.69 -16.29 14.92
CA GLN A 308 0.20 -15.29 14.35
C GLN A 308 0.73 -15.76 13.00
N THR A 309 0.91 -14.83 12.04
CA THR A 309 1.53 -15.18 10.75
C THR A 309 3.00 -15.60 10.94
N SER A 310 3.44 -16.52 10.09
CA SER A 310 4.86 -16.92 10.01
C SER A 310 5.76 -15.83 9.41
N TYR A 311 5.19 -14.79 8.82
CA TYR A 311 5.88 -13.77 8.01
C TYR A 311 6.65 -14.32 6.80
N LYS A 312 6.45 -15.60 6.45
CA LYS A 312 7.10 -16.25 5.31
C LYS A 312 6.12 -16.36 4.15
N LEU A 313 6.45 -15.78 3.02
CA LEU A 313 5.62 -15.85 1.80
C LEU A 313 5.91 -17.07 0.93
N THR A 314 7.06 -17.70 1.14
CA THR A 314 7.46 -18.87 0.36
C THR A 314 6.47 -20.03 0.42
N PRO A 315 5.81 -20.37 1.55
CA PRO A 315 4.83 -21.46 1.60
C PRO A 315 3.68 -21.33 0.60
N VAL A 316 3.33 -20.10 0.22
CA VAL A 316 2.18 -19.85 -0.69
C VAL A 316 2.38 -20.45 -2.10
N LEU A 317 3.62 -20.60 -2.54
CA LEU A 317 4.00 -21.13 -3.86
C LEU A 317 4.88 -22.39 -3.77
N ASP A 318 5.28 -22.80 -2.57
CA ASP A 318 6.12 -23.97 -2.36
C ASP A 318 5.29 -25.26 -2.55
N PRO A 319 5.65 -26.14 -3.50
CA PRO A 319 4.92 -27.38 -3.72
C PRO A 319 5.06 -28.38 -2.57
N TYR A 320 5.99 -28.17 -1.66
CA TYR A 320 6.25 -29.00 -0.49
C TYR A 320 5.80 -28.37 0.83
N ALA A 321 5.17 -27.20 0.78
CA ALA A 321 4.72 -26.52 1.97
C ALA A 321 3.78 -27.37 2.81
N SER A 322 3.99 -27.41 4.11
CA SER A 322 3.07 -28.05 5.02
C SER A 322 1.77 -27.25 5.12
N LYS A 323 0.66 -27.94 5.43
CA LYS A 323 -0.64 -27.27 5.64
C LYS A 323 -0.63 -26.31 6.84
N VAL A 324 0.20 -26.57 7.84
CA VAL A 324 0.31 -25.68 9.00
C VAL A 324 1.04 -24.39 8.62
N ASP A 325 2.16 -24.47 7.88
CA ASP A 325 2.88 -23.29 7.42
C ASP A 325 2.04 -22.42 6.47
N MET A 326 1.32 -23.08 5.53
CA MET A 326 0.37 -22.38 4.66
C MET A 326 -0.69 -21.62 5.46
N LYS A 327 -1.27 -22.30 6.47
CA LYS A 327 -2.29 -21.69 7.31
C LYS A 327 -1.73 -20.54 8.15
N GLU A 328 -0.55 -20.70 8.73
CA GLU A 328 0.12 -19.62 9.47
C GLU A 328 0.40 -18.41 8.57
N THR A 329 0.84 -18.63 7.33
CA THR A 329 1.11 -17.54 6.39
C THR A 329 -0.15 -16.76 6.03
N VAL A 330 -1.26 -17.46 5.68
CA VAL A 330 -2.44 -16.82 5.06
C VAL A 330 -3.52 -16.47 6.08
N ASP A 331 -3.64 -17.22 7.20
CA ASP A 331 -4.69 -17.03 8.20
C ASP A 331 -4.16 -16.40 9.49
N GLY A 332 -2.86 -16.12 9.60
CA GLY A 332 -2.25 -15.58 10.80
C GLY A 332 -2.25 -14.05 10.81
N TRP A 333 -2.56 -13.46 11.96
CA TRP A 333 -2.48 -12.01 12.16
C TRP A 333 -1.01 -11.54 12.21
N PHE A 334 -0.72 -10.39 11.62
CA PHE A 334 0.63 -9.79 11.73
C PHE A 334 0.99 -9.48 13.18
N VAL A 335 0.12 -8.77 13.85
CA VAL A 335 0.22 -8.39 15.26
C VAL A 335 -1.19 -8.36 15.86
N PRO A 336 -1.33 -8.36 17.20
CA PRO A 336 -2.65 -8.31 17.85
C PRO A 336 -3.52 -7.12 17.43
N SER A 337 -2.91 -6.02 17.02
CA SER A 337 -3.59 -4.80 16.57
C SER A 337 -4.04 -4.81 15.11
N MET A 338 -3.76 -5.90 14.36
CA MET A 338 -4.10 -6.04 12.93
C MET A 338 -4.87 -7.34 12.68
N PRO A 339 -6.17 -7.38 13.02
CA PRO A 339 -7.05 -8.52 12.77
C PRO A 339 -7.09 -8.90 11.29
N ASP A 340 -6.74 -10.15 11.00
CA ASP A 340 -6.68 -10.70 9.65
C ASP A 340 -8.07 -10.98 9.10
N LEU A 341 -8.42 -10.39 7.95
CA LEU A 341 -9.73 -10.52 7.32
C LEU A 341 -9.84 -11.85 6.56
N ASN A 342 -10.98 -12.51 6.66
CA ASN A 342 -11.24 -13.72 5.90
C ASN A 342 -11.79 -13.40 4.51
N GLN A 343 -10.90 -13.18 3.52
CA GLN A 343 -11.29 -12.87 2.14
C GLN A 343 -12.01 -14.05 1.43
N ARG A 344 -11.93 -15.28 1.95
CA ARG A 344 -12.73 -16.41 1.46
C ARG A 344 -14.21 -16.30 1.80
N ASN A 345 -14.57 -15.48 2.81
CA ASN A 345 -15.97 -15.13 3.04
C ASN A 345 -16.46 -14.22 1.89
N PRO A 346 -17.50 -14.63 1.13
CA PRO A 346 -17.96 -13.90 -0.05
C PRO A 346 -18.47 -12.50 0.26
N HIS A 347 -18.88 -12.25 1.49
CA HIS A 347 -19.36 -10.93 1.92
C HIS A 347 -18.19 -10.00 2.26
N VAL A 348 -17.10 -10.52 2.80
CA VAL A 348 -15.88 -9.76 3.09
C VAL A 348 -15.23 -9.32 1.78
N ILE A 349 -14.96 -10.26 0.86
CA ILE A 349 -14.33 -9.90 -0.40
C ILE A 349 -15.20 -8.96 -1.25
N LYS A 350 -16.53 -9.14 -1.27
CA LYS A 350 -17.44 -8.22 -1.97
C LYS A 350 -17.38 -6.81 -1.38
N TYR A 351 -17.31 -6.66 -0.06
CA TYR A 351 -17.14 -5.37 0.60
C TYR A 351 -15.83 -4.69 0.17
N LEU A 352 -14.72 -5.42 0.16
CA LEU A 352 -13.39 -4.92 -0.22
C LEU A 352 -13.33 -4.54 -1.72
N ILE A 353 -13.92 -5.36 -2.60
CA ILE A 353 -14.04 -5.02 -4.03
C ILE A 353 -14.80 -3.71 -4.20
N GLN A 354 -15.95 -3.57 -3.56
CA GLN A 354 -16.76 -2.35 -3.63
C GLN A 354 -16.03 -1.15 -3.03
N ASN A 355 -15.23 -1.35 -2.00
CA ASN A 355 -14.42 -0.29 -1.41
C ASN A 355 -13.43 0.28 -2.43
N SER A 356 -12.69 -0.56 -3.17
CA SER A 356 -11.76 -0.08 -4.19
C SER A 356 -12.47 0.67 -5.32
N ILE A 357 -13.60 0.14 -5.79
CA ILE A 357 -14.43 0.80 -6.83
C ILE A 357 -14.94 2.16 -6.32
N TRP A 358 -15.39 2.21 -5.07
CA TRP A 358 -15.93 3.43 -4.48
C TRP A 358 -14.88 4.55 -4.43
N TRP A 359 -13.63 4.24 -4.06
CA TRP A 359 -12.54 5.21 -4.04
C TRP A 359 -12.14 5.66 -5.45
N ILE A 360 -12.07 4.75 -6.43
CA ILE A 360 -11.81 5.09 -7.83
C ILE A 360 -12.88 6.07 -8.35
N GLU A 361 -14.15 5.80 -8.08
CA GLU A 361 -15.27 6.64 -8.57
C GLU A 361 -15.44 7.94 -7.78
N THR A 362 -15.16 7.92 -6.45
CA THR A 362 -15.40 9.07 -5.56
C THR A 362 -14.33 10.13 -5.70
N VAL A 363 -13.06 9.77 -5.74
CA VAL A 363 -11.95 10.73 -5.74
C VAL A 363 -11.18 10.77 -7.05
N GLY A 364 -11.30 9.74 -7.90
CA GLY A 364 -10.65 9.72 -9.20
C GLY A 364 -9.17 9.31 -9.17
N ILE A 365 -8.79 8.42 -8.25
CA ILE A 365 -7.41 7.91 -8.19
C ILE A 365 -6.99 7.20 -9.48
N ASP A 366 -5.69 7.20 -9.78
CA ASP A 366 -5.11 6.65 -11.02
C ASP A 366 -4.44 5.29 -10.81
N GLY A 367 -4.36 4.82 -9.58
CA GLY A 367 -3.78 3.53 -9.27
C GLY A 367 -4.04 3.10 -7.83
N ILE A 368 -3.82 1.82 -7.58
CA ILE A 368 -3.83 1.24 -6.24
C ILE A 368 -2.48 0.56 -6.00
N ARG A 369 -1.88 0.83 -4.84
CA ARG A 369 -0.88 -0.08 -4.26
C ARG A 369 -1.60 -0.93 -3.22
N MET A 370 -1.56 -2.25 -3.38
CA MET A 370 -2.16 -3.18 -2.44
C MET A 370 -1.10 -3.71 -1.48
N ASP A 371 -1.27 -3.35 -0.22
CA ASP A 371 -0.44 -3.76 0.90
C ASP A 371 -0.46 -5.28 1.10
N THR A 372 0.67 -5.85 1.47
CA THR A 372 0.80 -7.26 1.87
C THR A 372 0.08 -8.25 0.94
N TYR A 373 0.09 -7.99 -0.37
CA TYR A 373 -0.72 -8.68 -1.37
C TYR A 373 -0.70 -10.22 -1.27
N PRO A 374 0.46 -10.90 -1.05
CA PRO A 374 0.53 -12.35 -1.01
C PRO A 374 0.04 -13.01 0.30
N TYR A 375 -0.24 -12.24 1.33
CA TYR A 375 -0.74 -12.78 2.60
C TYR A 375 -2.25 -13.01 2.58
N ALA A 376 -2.99 -12.24 1.79
CA ALA A 376 -4.42 -12.44 1.58
C ALA A 376 -4.71 -13.69 0.74
N ASP A 377 -5.94 -14.21 0.81
CA ASP A 377 -6.34 -15.39 0.02
C ASP A 377 -6.13 -15.16 -1.48
N ARG A 378 -5.36 -16.05 -2.12
CA ARG A 378 -4.93 -15.91 -3.53
C ARG A 378 -6.09 -15.86 -4.52
N GLN A 379 -7.11 -16.71 -4.32
CA GLN A 379 -8.25 -16.77 -5.22
C GLN A 379 -9.11 -15.51 -5.07
N ALA A 380 -9.37 -15.09 -3.84
CA ALA A 380 -10.15 -13.90 -3.56
C ALA A 380 -9.47 -12.63 -4.15
N MET A 381 -8.14 -12.53 -4.05
CA MET A 381 -7.38 -11.42 -4.65
C MET A 381 -7.38 -11.48 -6.19
N ALA A 382 -7.33 -12.68 -6.77
CA ALA A 382 -7.46 -12.86 -8.21
C ALA A 382 -8.86 -12.46 -8.73
N ASP A 383 -9.90 -12.79 -7.97
CA ASP A 383 -11.28 -12.40 -8.29
C ASP A 383 -11.49 -10.88 -8.15
N TRP A 384 -10.91 -10.25 -7.12
CA TRP A 384 -10.88 -8.79 -7.00
C TRP A 384 -10.26 -8.14 -8.24
N MET A 385 -9.05 -8.57 -8.62
CA MET A 385 -8.36 -8.04 -9.80
C MET A 385 -9.12 -8.29 -11.10
N LYS A 386 -9.79 -9.45 -11.23
CA LYS A 386 -10.63 -9.75 -12.38
C LYS A 386 -11.80 -8.78 -12.51
N VAL A 387 -12.47 -8.47 -11.40
CA VAL A 387 -13.58 -7.48 -11.37
C VAL A 387 -13.05 -6.09 -11.72
N LEU A 388 -11.93 -5.69 -11.11
CA LEU A 388 -11.35 -4.38 -11.32
C LEU A 388 -10.89 -4.18 -12.77
N ASN A 389 -10.17 -5.15 -13.34
CA ASN A 389 -9.71 -5.10 -14.73
C ASN A 389 -10.87 -5.11 -15.75
N LYS A 390 -12.00 -5.75 -15.41
CA LYS A 390 -13.19 -5.72 -16.25
C LYS A 390 -13.84 -4.34 -16.24
N GLU A 391 -13.97 -3.72 -15.06
CA GLU A 391 -14.57 -2.39 -14.90
C GLU A 391 -13.66 -1.27 -15.44
N TYR A 392 -12.33 -1.40 -15.19
CA TYR A 392 -11.30 -0.40 -15.49
C TYR A 392 -10.12 -1.03 -16.25
N PRO A 393 -10.26 -1.35 -17.55
CA PRO A 393 -9.24 -2.11 -18.28
C PRO A 393 -7.90 -1.39 -18.42
N ASN A 394 -7.89 -0.06 -18.36
CA ASN A 394 -6.69 0.78 -18.47
C ASN A 394 -6.12 1.24 -17.11
N PHE A 395 -6.78 0.90 -16.01
CA PHE A 395 -6.32 1.19 -14.66
C PHE A 395 -5.17 0.25 -14.28
N ASN A 396 -4.31 0.67 -13.35
CA ASN A 396 -3.23 -0.17 -12.86
C ASN A 396 -3.27 -0.36 -11.34
N THR A 397 -2.87 -1.55 -10.93
CA THR A 397 -2.69 -1.92 -9.52
C THR A 397 -1.33 -2.58 -9.37
N VAL A 398 -0.57 -2.14 -8.37
CA VAL A 398 0.66 -2.80 -7.94
C VAL A 398 0.46 -3.53 -6.62
N GLY A 399 0.84 -4.79 -6.56
CA GLY A 399 0.85 -5.58 -5.32
C GLY A 399 2.22 -5.54 -4.65
N GLU A 400 2.23 -5.33 -3.35
CA GLU A 400 3.45 -5.52 -2.58
C GLU A 400 3.75 -7.02 -2.47
N THR A 401 4.78 -7.45 -3.19
CA THR A 401 5.23 -8.85 -3.25
C THR A 401 6.62 -8.95 -2.60
N TRP A 402 6.67 -8.84 -1.28
CA TRP A 402 7.96 -8.77 -0.55
C TRP A 402 8.65 -10.14 -0.46
N VAL A 403 9.21 -10.55 -1.57
CA VAL A 403 10.10 -11.71 -1.68
C VAL A 403 11.33 -11.32 -2.51
N THR A 404 12.49 -11.82 -2.11
CA THR A 404 13.77 -11.47 -2.76
C THR A 404 14.15 -12.40 -3.92
N GLU A 405 13.34 -13.42 -4.20
CA GLU A 405 13.56 -14.35 -5.29
C GLU A 405 12.70 -14.00 -6.50
N PRO A 406 13.27 -13.73 -7.68
CA PRO A 406 12.54 -13.26 -8.86
C PRO A 406 11.39 -14.19 -9.28
N ALA A 407 11.56 -15.52 -9.14
CA ALA A 407 10.54 -16.49 -9.52
C ALA A 407 9.27 -16.34 -8.67
N TYR A 408 9.43 -16.10 -7.36
CA TYR A 408 8.28 -15.86 -6.47
C TYR A 408 7.58 -14.54 -6.79
N THR A 409 8.32 -13.46 -7.09
CA THR A 409 7.73 -12.20 -7.50
C THR A 409 6.99 -12.33 -8.83
N ALA A 410 7.61 -12.96 -9.83
CA ALA A 410 7.03 -13.14 -11.15
C ALA A 410 5.77 -14.03 -11.15
N ALA A 411 5.65 -14.96 -10.20
CA ALA A 411 4.47 -15.81 -10.05
C ALA A 411 3.19 -15.02 -9.74
N TRP A 412 3.30 -13.82 -9.18
CA TRP A 412 2.17 -12.94 -8.87
C TRP A 412 1.76 -12.03 -10.02
N GLN A 413 2.52 -11.97 -11.11
CA GLN A 413 2.13 -11.15 -12.25
C GLN A 413 1.03 -11.83 -13.07
N LYS A 414 0.14 -11.04 -13.62
CA LYS A 414 -0.94 -11.50 -14.52
C LYS A 414 -0.40 -12.44 -15.61
N ASP A 415 -1.12 -13.52 -15.87
CA ASP A 415 -0.80 -14.53 -16.88
C ASP A 415 0.53 -15.30 -16.66
N SER A 416 1.08 -15.24 -15.44
CA SER A 416 2.29 -15.98 -15.07
C SER A 416 2.09 -17.49 -15.24
N LYS A 417 3.11 -18.16 -15.79
CA LYS A 417 3.15 -19.63 -15.90
C LYS A 417 3.76 -20.31 -14.68
N LEU A 418 4.19 -19.53 -13.71
CA LEU A 418 4.80 -20.00 -12.46
C LEU A 418 3.77 -20.22 -11.35
N SER A 419 2.50 -19.93 -11.60
CA SER A 419 1.40 -20.04 -10.65
C SER A 419 0.24 -20.81 -11.24
N ASP A 420 -0.45 -21.61 -10.43
CA ASP A 420 -1.68 -22.32 -10.75
C ASP A 420 -2.92 -21.40 -10.77
N ILE A 421 -2.83 -20.23 -10.12
CA ILE A 421 -3.88 -19.20 -10.11
C ILE A 421 -3.37 -17.98 -10.87
N ASN A 422 -4.12 -17.55 -11.88
CA ASN A 422 -3.85 -16.26 -12.52
C ASN A 422 -4.30 -15.12 -11.60
N SER A 423 -3.35 -14.41 -11.04
CA SER A 423 -3.63 -13.28 -10.13
C SER A 423 -4.38 -12.11 -10.79
N ASN A 424 -4.33 -11.99 -12.11
CA ASN A 424 -4.78 -10.82 -12.88
C ASN A 424 -4.10 -9.49 -12.48
N LEU A 425 -3.07 -9.52 -11.62
CA LEU A 425 -2.32 -8.37 -11.15
C LEU A 425 -1.30 -7.92 -12.21
N LYS A 426 -1.43 -6.70 -12.71
CA LYS A 426 -0.54 -6.21 -13.78
C LYS A 426 0.87 -5.94 -13.25
N THR A 427 1.00 -5.28 -12.11
CA THR A 427 2.27 -4.79 -11.58
C THR A 427 2.62 -5.43 -10.24
N VAL A 428 3.86 -5.83 -10.09
CA VAL A 428 4.46 -6.39 -8.85
C VAL A 428 5.65 -5.54 -8.41
N MET A 429 5.94 -5.48 -7.11
CA MET A 429 7.10 -4.76 -6.57
C MET A 429 8.37 -5.63 -6.62
N ASP A 430 9.47 -5.07 -7.16
CA ASP A 430 10.75 -5.77 -7.36
C ASP A 430 11.65 -5.71 -6.12
N PHE A 431 11.30 -6.44 -5.09
CA PHE A 431 12.14 -6.60 -3.90
C PHE A 431 13.44 -7.36 -4.17
N SER A 432 13.49 -8.15 -5.25
CA SER A 432 14.71 -8.82 -5.67
C SER A 432 15.77 -7.82 -6.16
N PHE A 433 15.36 -6.88 -7.01
CA PHE A 433 16.24 -5.79 -7.45
C PHE A 433 16.72 -4.95 -6.27
N PHE A 434 15.80 -4.55 -5.39
CA PHE A 434 16.12 -3.80 -4.17
C PHE A 434 17.19 -4.51 -3.33
N ASP A 435 17.00 -5.81 -3.03
CA ASP A 435 17.94 -6.60 -2.23
C ASP A 435 19.33 -6.67 -2.87
N ARG A 436 19.39 -6.99 -4.18
CA ARG A 436 20.65 -7.08 -4.92
C ARG A 436 21.37 -5.74 -5.01
N LEU A 437 20.63 -4.65 -5.20
CA LEU A 437 21.21 -3.30 -5.26
C LEU A 437 21.75 -2.86 -3.88
N SER A 438 21.01 -3.17 -2.81
CA SER A 438 21.43 -2.86 -1.44
C SER A 438 22.74 -3.56 -1.06
N GLN A 439 22.96 -4.79 -1.56
CA GLN A 439 24.21 -5.51 -1.40
C GLN A 439 25.33 -4.91 -2.29
N ALA A 440 25.02 -4.61 -3.54
CA ALA A 440 25.97 -4.14 -4.55
C ALA A 440 26.61 -2.78 -4.20
N LYS A 441 25.89 -1.88 -3.54
CA LYS A 441 26.33 -0.49 -3.31
C LYS A 441 27.67 -0.34 -2.61
N ASN A 442 28.05 -1.31 -1.77
CA ASN A 442 29.29 -1.29 -0.98
C ASN A 442 30.38 -2.20 -1.54
N GLU A 443 30.12 -2.89 -2.66
CA GLU A 443 31.03 -3.87 -3.23
C GLU A 443 31.76 -3.31 -4.45
N GLU A 444 32.96 -3.86 -4.75
CA GLU A 444 33.65 -3.68 -6.03
C GLU A 444 33.18 -4.75 -7.01
N THR A 445 33.19 -4.42 -8.31
CA THR A 445 32.64 -5.27 -9.38
C THR A 445 33.70 -6.19 -10.01
N ASP A 446 34.73 -6.59 -9.28
CA ASP A 446 35.78 -7.45 -9.80
C ASP A 446 35.51 -8.96 -9.54
N ASP A 447 34.50 -9.28 -8.74
CA ASP A 447 34.07 -10.65 -8.43
C ASP A 447 32.76 -10.96 -9.19
N TRP A 448 32.61 -12.19 -9.70
CA TRP A 448 31.46 -12.64 -10.48
C TRP A 448 30.09 -12.47 -9.77
N TRP A 449 30.10 -12.39 -8.46
CA TRP A 449 28.90 -12.36 -7.62
C TRP A 449 28.72 -11.04 -6.87
N LYS A 450 29.61 -10.06 -7.06
CA LYS A 450 29.61 -8.79 -6.32
C LYS A 450 29.38 -7.56 -7.20
N GLY A 451 29.05 -6.46 -6.54
CA GLY A 451 28.85 -5.18 -7.20
C GLY A 451 27.78 -5.27 -8.31
N TRP A 452 28.06 -4.69 -9.45
CA TRP A 452 27.12 -4.66 -10.57
C TRP A 452 26.80 -6.04 -11.18
N ASN A 453 27.60 -7.08 -10.90
CA ASN A 453 27.26 -8.44 -11.31
C ASN A 453 25.98 -8.94 -10.61
N ARG A 454 25.67 -8.46 -9.40
CA ARG A 454 24.40 -8.77 -8.73
C ARG A 454 23.21 -8.26 -9.52
N ILE A 455 23.34 -7.04 -10.07
CA ILE A 455 22.28 -6.42 -10.87
C ILE A 455 22.16 -7.10 -12.23
N TYR A 456 23.28 -7.35 -12.91
CA TYR A 456 23.30 -8.13 -14.14
C TYR A 456 22.56 -9.47 -13.97
N ASN A 457 22.90 -10.20 -12.90
CA ASN A 457 22.28 -11.49 -12.59
C ASN A 457 20.79 -11.33 -12.20
N SER A 458 20.39 -10.25 -11.54
CA SER A 458 18.98 -9.99 -11.21
C SER A 458 18.15 -9.76 -12.49
N LEU A 459 18.60 -8.88 -13.38
CA LEU A 459 17.88 -8.55 -14.61
C LEU A 459 17.86 -9.70 -15.64
N CYS A 460 18.79 -10.65 -15.57
CA CYS A 460 18.73 -11.81 -16.46
C CYS A 460 17.54 -12.74 -16.16
N TYR A 461 16.86 -12.59 -15.02
CA TYR A 461 15.62 -13.29 -14.70
C TYR A 461 14.36 -12.66 -15.30
N ASP A 462 14.49 -11.59 -16.09
CA ASP A 462 13.34 -10.92 -16.72
C ASP A 462 12.49 -11.85 -17.60
N TYR A 463 13.05 -12.96 -18.07
CA TYR A 463 12.30 -13.99 -18.81
C TYR A 463 11.21 -14.69 -17.96
N LEU A 464 11.26 -14.58 -16.63
CA LEU A 464 10.23 -15.13 -15.74
C LEU A 464 8.97 -14.27 -15.71
N TYR A 465 9.11 -12.96 -15.93
CA TYR A 465 7.98 -12.03 -15.92
C TYR A 465 7.22 -12.07 -17.25
N THR A 466 5.91 -12.02 -17.17
CA THR A 466 5.06 -11.90 -18.38
C THR A 466 5.24 -10.53 -19.04
N ASP A 467 5.47 -9.49 -18.24
CA ASP A 467 5.79 -8.15 -18.72
C ASP A 467 6.78 -7.44 -17.77
N PRO A 468 8.09 -7.45 -18.09
CA PRO A 468 9.09 -6.72 -17.30
C PRO A 468 8.85 -5.21 -17.23
N SER A 469 8.15 -4.60 -18.20
CA SER A 469 7.82 -3.16 -18.18
C SER A 469 6.78 -2.79 -17.15
N SER A 470 6.03 -3.77 -16.66
CA SER A 470 5.03 -3.63 -15.60
C SER A 470 5.55 -4.12 -14.23
N VAL A 471 6.85 -4.12 -14.02
CA VAL A 471 7.46 -4.40 -12.71
C VAL A 471 7.90 -3.08 -12.08
N MET A 472 7.48 -2.81 -10.85
CA MET A 472 7.84 -1.59 -10.13
C MET A 472 9.11 -1.79 -9.33
N ALA A 473 10.18 -1.08 -9.67
CA ALA A 473 11.44 -1.13 -8.99
C ALA A 473 11.70 0.10 -8.13
N PHE A 474 12.47 -0.08 -7.07
CA PHE A 474 12.83 0.96 -6.11
C PHE A 474 14.19 0.67 -5.48
N ILE A 475 14.81 1.69 -4.88
CA ILE A 475 16.08 1.56 -4.16
C ILE A 475 15.91 1.64 -2.65
N GLU A 476 14.80 2.18 -2.20
CA GLU A 476 14.38 2.32 -0.81
C GLU A 476 12.89 2.64 -0.75
N ASN A 477 12.26 2.38 0.38
CA ASN A 477 10.91 2.80 0.70
C ASN A 477 10.74 3.02 2.22
N HIS A 478 9.51 3.18 2.69
CA HIS A 478 9.20 3.45 4.10
C HIS A 478 9.45 2.26 5.04
N ASP A 479 9.68 1.06 4.50
CA ASP A 479 9.90 -0.18 5.25
C ASP A 479 11.35 -0.67 5.21
N THR A 480 12.21 0.05 4.48
CA THR A 480 13.63 -0.31 4.33
C THR A 480 14.52 0.77 4.91
N ASP A 481 15.81 0.44 5.08
CA ASP A 481 16.82 1.47 5.33
C ASP A 481 16.84 2.46 4.17
N ARG A 482 17.14 3.73 4.46
CA ARG A 482 17.46 4.70 3.41
C ARG A 482 18.69 4.21 2.64
N TYR A 483 18.71 4.43 1.33
CA TYR A 483 19.81 3.97 0.47
C TYR A 483 21.17 4.51 0.93
N LEU A 484 21.20 5.74 1.39
CA LEU A 484 22.40 6.34 1.99
C LEU A 484 22.78 5.74 3.34
N GLY A 485 21.88 4.98 4.02
CA GLY A 485 22.10 4.53 5.39
C GLY A 485 22.34 5.74 6.29
N ASN A 486 23.43 5.71 7.07
CA ASN A 486 23.89 6.86 7.86
C ASN A 486 24.95 7.70 7.13
N GLY A 487 25.22 7.37 5.85
CA GLY A 487 26.19 8.08 5.03
C GLY A 487 25.65 9.32 4.33
N LYS A 488 26.52 9.95 3.52
CA LYS A 488 26.19 11.13 2.70
C LYS A 488 26.76 11.01 1.28
N ASP A 489 27.25 9.84 0.89
CA ASP A 489 27.85 9.65 -0.44
C ASP A 489 26.78 9.62 -1.53
N SER A 490 26.62 10.75 -2.20
CA SER A 490 25.66 10.88 -3.31
C SER A 490 26.11 10.18 -4.61
N THR A 491 27.35 9.70 -4.71
CA THR A 491 27.83 9.07 -5.94
C THR A 491 27.16 7.70 -6.15
N ALA A 492 27.10 6.87 -5.10
CA ALA A 492 26.38 5.61 -5.12
C ALA A 492 24.86 5.81 -5.39
N LEU A 493 24.27 6.85 -4.82
CA LEU A 493 22.86 7.21 -5.07
C LEU A 493 22.64 7.60 -6.53
N LYS A 494 23.53 8.40 -7.12
CA LYS A 494 23.45 8.76 -8.54
C LYS A 494 23.56 7.54 -9.46
N GLN A 495 24.42 6.57 -9.15
CA GLN A 495 24.49 5.32 -9.89
C GLN A 495 23.18 4.52 -9.81
N ALA A 496 22.61 4.39 -8.60
CA ALA A 496 21.34 3.70 -8.39
C ALA A 496 20.19 4.39 -9.15
N TYR A 497 20.10 5.71 -9.10
CA TYR A 497 19.08 6.48 -9.82
C TYR A 497 19.27 6.46 -11.34
N ALA A 498 20.53 6.53 -11.85
CA ALA A 498 20.78 6.41 -13.28
C ALA A 498 20.25 5.06 -13.81
N LEU A 499 20.51 3.98 -13.08
CA LEU A 499 20.02 2.64 -13.44
C LEU A 499 18.49 2.55 -13.31
N LEU A 500 17.94 2.91 -12.14
CA LEU A 500 16.49 2.82 -11.85
C LEU A 500 15.66 3.57 -12.90
N LEU A 501 16.10 4.77 -13.30
CA LEU A 501 15.36 5.64 -14.21
C LEU A 501 15.55 5.33 -15.69
N THR A 502 16.49 4.43 -16.04
CA THR A 502 16.74 4.06 -17.44
C THR A 502 16.43 2.60 -17.77
N MET A 503 16.40 1.70 -16.80
CA MET A 503 16.05 0.30 -17.04
C MET A 503 14.56 0.10 -17.34
N LYS A 504 14.21 -1.08 -17.89
CA LYS A 504 12.83 -1.43 -18.25
C LYS A 504 12.00 -1.79 -17.02
N ARG A 505 11.64 -0.77 -16.22
CA ARG A 505 10.85 -0.87 -14.98
C ARG A 505 10.01 0.39 -14.79
N ILE A 506 8.96 0.30 -13.97
CA ILE A 506 8.27 1.47 -13.40
C ILE A 506 9.07 1.92 -12.19
N PRO A 507 9.71 3.10 -12.19
CA PRO A 507 10.51 3.52 -11.04
C PRO A 507 9.65 4.10 -9.93
N GLN A 508 10.01 3.75 -8.68
CA GLN A 508 9.49 4.36 -7.47
C GLN A 508 10.63 5.05 -6.72
N LEU A 509 10.45 6.32 -6.38
CA LEU A 509 11.31 7.12 -5.52
C LEU A 509 10.67 7.27 -4.14
N TYR A 510 11.49 7.43 -3.10
CA TYR A 510 11.02 7.69 -1.75
C TYR A 510 11.30 9.14 -1.35
N TYR A 511 10.35 9.81 -0.68
CA TYR A 511 10.44 11.24 -0.36
C TYR A 511 11.74 11.60 0.36
N GLY A 512 12.33 12.71 -0.09
CA GLY A 512 13.52 13.30 0.54
C GLY A 512 14.86 12.67 0.11
N THR A 513 14.86 11.60 -0.70
CA THR A 513 16.10 11.00 -1.22
C THR A 513 16.83 11.98 -2.14
N GLU A 514 16.09 12.76 -2.91
CA GLU A 514 16.57 13.78 -3.82
C GLU A 514 17.24 14.96 -3.10
N ILE A 515 17.01 15.11 -1.80
CA ILE A 515 17.67 16.08 -0.91
C ILE A 515 18.57 15.39 0.13
N LEU A 516 19.02 14.19 -0.16
CA LEU A 516 19.97 13.40 0.63
C LEU A 516 19.49 13.04 2.04
N MET A 517 18.18 12.87 2.26
CA MET A 517 17.69 12.30 3.51
C MET A 517 18.24 10.88 3.69
N ASN A 518 18.72 10.59 4.89
CA ASN A 518 19.38 9.35 5.27
C ASN A 518 18.75 8.75 6.53
N GLY A 519 19.14 7.56 6.91
CA GLY A 519 18.68 6.87 8.13
C GLY A 519 18.70 5.35 7.98
N THR A 520 18.67 4.68 9.14
CA THR A 520 18.54 3.23 9.23
C THR A 520 17.44 2.87 10.23
N LYS A 521 16.87 1.68 10.09
CA LYS A 521 15.84 1.12 11.00
C LYS A 521 16.41 0.57 12.32
N THR A 522 17.68 0.85 12.64
CA THR A 522 18.38 0.21 13.75
C THR A 522 17.67 0.36 15.09
N GLU A 523 17.02 1.48 15.34
CA GLU A 523 16.30 1.76 16.59
C GLU A 523 14.78 1.71 16.39
N THR A 524 14.28 2.36 15.36
CA THR A 524 12.84 2.44 15.05
C THR A 524 12.63 2.77 13.58
N ASP A 525 11.48 2.38 13.03
CA ASP A 525 11.03 2.78 11.69
C ASP A 525 10.96 4.31 11.52
N GLY A 526 10.69 5.04 12.59
CA GLY A 526 10.67 6.50 12.58
C GLY A 526 11.97 7.14 12.07
N ASN A 527 13.12 6.46 12.21
CA ASN A 527 14.41 6.97 11.72
C ASN A 527 14.50 7.06 10.19
N VAL A 528 13.80 6.18 9.47
CA VAL A 528 13.71 6.22 8.00
C VAL A 528 12.49 6.99 7.51
N ARG A 529 11.58 7.35 8.43
CA ARG A 529 10.30 8.04 8.19
C ARG A 529 10.31 9.45 8.80
N ARG A 530 11.44 10.14 8.75
CA ARG A 530 11.60 11.50 9.33
C ARG A 530 10.82 12.52 8.54
N ASP A 531 10.46 13.65 9.20
CA ASP A 531 9.80 14.77 8.58
C ASP A 531 10.60 15.34 7.40
N PHE A 532 9.88 15.77 6.36
CA PHE A 532 10.48 16.55 5.29
C PHE A 532 10.78 17.96 5.83
N PRO A 533 12.05 18.43 5.79
CA PRO A 533 12.42 19.68 6.42
C PRO A 533 11.81 20.90 5.72
N GLY A 534 11.07 21.70 6.45
CA GLY A 534 10.32 22.85 5.94
C GLY A 534 8.83 22.60 5.78
N GLY A 535 8.36 21.34 6.02
CA GLY A 535 6.96 21.00 5.93
C GLY A 535 6.12 21.35 7.15
N PHE A 536 6.75 21.74 8.25
CA PHE A 536 6.04 21.89 9.53
C PHE A 536 6.23 23.27 10.16
N PRO A 537 5.21 23.77 10.88
CA PRO A 537 5.35 25.01 11.63
C PRO A 537 6.56 24.98 12.58
N GLY A 538 7.35 26.05 12.54
CA GLY A 538 8.55 26.16 13.39
C GLY A 538 9.82 25.55 12.80
N ASP A 539 9.78 24.94 11.64
CA ASP A 539 10.97 24.47 10.94
C ASP A 539 11.90 25.64 10.61
N LYS A 540 13.19 25.48 10.95
CA LYS A 540 14.20 26.52 10.73
C LYS A 540 14.70 26.60 9.29
N VAL A 541 14.47 25.53 8.52
CA VAL A 541 14.96 25.36 7.15
C VAL A 541 13.83 24.85 6.29
N ASN A 542 13.66 25.44 5.11
CA ASN A 542 12.66 25.00 4.13
C ASN A 542 13.36 24.38 2.90
N LYS A 543 13.40 23.05 2.83
CA LYS A 543 14.04 22.34 1.72
C LYS A 543 13.15 22.16 0.50
N PHE A 544 11.90 22.59 0.54
CA PHE A 544 11.11 22.74 -0.68
C PHE A 544 11.71 23.79 -1.61
N THR A 545 12.41 24.78 -1.08
CA THR A 545 13.05 25.85 -1.86
C THR A 545 14.56 25.65 -2.03
N ARG A 546 15.10 26.25 -3.08
CA ARG A 546 16.54 26.20 -3.39
C ARG A 546 17.41 26.82 -2.30
N GLU A 547 16.92 27.90 -1.68
CA GLU A 547 17.61 28.67 -0.64
C GLU A 547 17.74 27.87 0.66
N GLY A 548 16.74 27.02 0.96
CA GLY A 548 16.76 26.18 2.17
C GLY A 548 17.60 24.91 2.02
N ARG A 549 17.97 24.54 0.79
CA ARG A 549 18.82 23.37 0.51
C ARG A 549 20.30 23.76 0.55
N THR A 550 21.13 22.88 1.10
CA THR A 550 22.60 23.01 1.01
C THR A 550 23.07 22.88 -0.43
N LYS A 551 24.34 23.26 -0.70
CA LYS A 551 24.94 23.08 -2.04
C LYS A 551 24.88 21.62 -2.52
N ALA A 552 25.13 20.66 -1.63
CA ALA A 552 25.09 19.24 -1.97
C ALA A 552 23.66 18.76 -2.27
N GLU A 553 22.67 19.18 -1.49
CA GLU A 553 21.25 18.86 -1.70
C GLU A 553 20.73 19.48 -3.00
N ASN A 554 21.07 20.74 -3.29
CA ASN A 554 20.73 21.35 -4.58
C ASN A 554 21.36 20.60 -5.74
N ALA A 555 22.63 20.20 -5.62
CA ALA A 555 23.30 19.45 -6.68
C ALA A 555 22.66 18.08 -6.93
N MET A 556 22.17 17.40 -5.87
CA MET A 556 21.46 16.13 -6.03
C MET A 556 20.06 16.34 -6.59
N PHE A 557 19.32 17.35 -6.11
CA PHE A 557 18.00 17.71 -6.62
C PHE A 557 18.06 18.05 -8.12
N ASP A 558 18.97 18.96 -8.50
CA ASP A 558 19.13 19.41 -9.90
C ASP A 558 19.52 18.22 -10.82
N TRP A 559 20.37 17.32 -10.32
CA TRP A 559 20.79 16.12 -11.06
C TRP A 559 19.59 15.17 -11.25
N THR A 560 18.82 14.92 -10.20
CA THR A 560 17.64 14.05 -10.22
C THR A 560 16.56 14.64 -11.13
N SER A 561 16.25 15.93 -10.95
CA SER A 561 15.24 16.66 -11.73
C SER A 561 15.58 16.66 -13.23
N ARG A 562 16.84 16.87 -13.59
CA ARG A 562 17.29 16.82 -14.99
C ARG A 562 17.02 15.45 -15.61
N LEU A 563 17.34 14.36 -14.91
CA LEU A 563 17.14 13.02 -15.42
C LEU A 563 15.65 12.66 -15.50
N LEU A 564 14.85 13.10 -14.54
CA LEU A 564 13.39 12.89 -14.53
C LEU A 564 12.71 13.62 -15.67
N HIS A 565 13.00 14.91 -15.88
CA HIS A 565 12.42 15.68 -16.99
C HIS A 565 12.87 15.17 -18.37
N TRP A 566 14.12 14.73 -18.49
CA TRP A 566 14.60 14.09 -19.72
C TRP A 566 13.89 12.75 -19.98
N ARG A 567 13.58 11.99 -18.91
CA ARG A 567 12.87 10.71 -19.00
C ARG A 567 11.42 10.89 -19.43
N GLN A 568 10.76 11.96 -18.99
CA GLN A 568 9.38 12.24 -19.38
C GLN A 568 9.26 12.30 -20.90
N ASN A 569 8.33 11.53 -21.46
CA ASN A 569 8.11 11.41 -22.90
C ASN A 569 9.32 10.90 -23.73
N ASN A 570 10.31 10.27 -23.07
CA ASN A 570 11.44 9.65 -23.77
C ASN A 570 11.01 8.29 -24.32
N ASP A 571 10.78 8.25 -25.64
CA ASP A 571 10.29 7.07 -26.35
C ASP A 571 11.22 5.87 -26.23
N VAL A 572 12.54 6.10 -26.17
CA VAL A 572 13.54 5.03 -25.99
C VAL A 572 13.39 4.36 -24.61
N ILE A 573 13.13 5.15 -23.56
CA ILE A 573 12.93 4.61 -22.21
C ILE A 573 11.59 3.90 -22.07
N ILE A 574 10.53 4.47 -22.67
CA ILE A 574 9.17 3.93 -22.56
C ILE A 574 9.02 2.66 -23.40
N ASN A 575 9.38 2.70 -24.67
CA ASN A 575 9.09 1.65 -25.65
C ASN A 575 10.31 0.81 -26.08
N GLY A 576 11.52 1.18 -25.63
CA GLY A 576 12.76 0.56 -26.11
C GLY A 576 12.96 -0.88 -25.62
N SER A 577 13.63 -1.66 -26.46
CA SER A 577 14.26 -2.92 -26.03
C SER A 577 15.34 -2.64 -24.98
N GLN A 578 15.73 -3.67 -24.25
CA GLN A 578 16.82 -3.58 -23.27
C GLN A 578 17.89 -4.60 -23.59
N THR A 579 19.16 -4.16 -23.63
CA THR A 579 20.35 -4.99 -23.73
C THR A 579 21.26 -4.68 -22.55
N GLN A 580 21.73 -5.69 -21.86
CA GLN A 580 22.73 -5.52 -20.79
C GLN A 580 24.01 -6.26 -21.13
N PHE A 581 25.13 -5.70 -20.72
CA PHE A 581 26.43 -6.28 -20.90
C PHE A 581 26.99 -6.81 -19.58
N ILE A 582 27.60 -8.01 -19.62
CA ILE A 582 28.30 -8.53 -18.43
C ILE A 582 29.33 -7.49 -17.97
N PRO A 583 29.33 -7.09 -16.69
CA PRO A 583 30.29 -6.15 -16.15
C PRO A 583 31.72 -6.62 -16.41
N GLN A 584 32.57 -5.75 -16.97
CA GLN A 584 33.98 -6.00 -17.20
C GLN A 584 34.81 -4.84 -16.68
N HIS A 585 35.96 -5.14 -16.10
CA HIS A 585 36.88 -4.14 -15.54
C HIS A 585 36.21 -3.17 -14.58
N GLY A 586 35.16 -3.62 -13.90
CA GLY A 586 34.35 -2.78 -12.98
C GLY A 586 33.29 -1.87 -13.63
N VAL A 587 33.15 -1.95 -14.96
CA VAL A 587 32.12 -1.16 -15.68
C VAL A 587 30.93 -2.01 -16.02
N TYR A 588 29.73 -1.52 -15.70
CA TYR A 588 28.45 -2.08 -16.12
C TYR A 588 27.78 -1.14 -17.13
N VAL A 589 27.28 -1.70 -18.23
CA VAL A 589 26.57 -0.97 -19.27
C VAL A 589 25.23 -1.63 -19.54
N LEU A 590 24.19 -0.79 -19.57
CA LEU A 590 22.84 -1.14 -19.97
C LEU A 590 22.40 -0.22 -21.11
N ALA A 591 21.88 -0.80 -22.19
CA ALA A 591 21.37 -0.08 -23.35
C ALA A 591 19.85 -0.18 -23.43
N ARG A 592 19.21 0.91 -23.83
CA ARG A 592 17.83 0.93 -24.31
C ARG A 592 17.84 1.41 -25.77
N GLN A 593 17.04 0.76 -26.63
CA GLN A 593 17.01 1.09 -28.07
C GLN A 593 15.60 1.13 -28.61
N HIS A 594 15.26 2.17 -29.38
CA HIS A 594 13.98 2.31 -30.05
C HIS A 594 14.10 3.22 -31.28
N ASN A 595 13.55 2.79 -32.41
CA ASN A 595 13.50 3.57 -33.65
C ASN A 595 14.83 4.21 -34.06
N GLY A 596 15.93 3.44 -34.00
CA GLY A 596 17.27 3.91 -34.36
C GLY A 596 17.96 4.83 -33.34
N LYS A 597 17.29 5.12 -32.19
CA LYS A 597 17.86 5.88 -31.07
C LYS A 597 18.32 4.94 -29.98
N THR A 598 19.39 5.32 -29.29
CA THR A 598 19.98 4.55 -28.20
C THR A 598 20.19 5.40 -26.96
N VAL A 599 19.95 4.82 -25.81
CA VAL A 599 20.36 5.33 -24.50
C VAL A 599 21.30 4.30 -23.86
N LEU A 600 22.51 4.74 -23.47
CA LEU A 600 23.45 3.92 -22.72
C LEU A 600 23.57 4.45 -21.29
N THR A 601 23.31 3.59 -20.32
CA THR A 601 23.61 3.84 -18.91
C THR A 601 24.90 3.13 -18.57
N ILE A 602 25.90 3.89 -18.16
CA ILE A 602 27.27 3.43 -17.90
C ILE A 602 27.59 3.70 -16.43
N LEU A 603 27.97 2.65 -15.69
CA LEU A 603 28.25 2.72 -14.26
C LEU A 603 29.67 2.22 -13.97
N ASN A 604 30.52 3.08 -13.41
CA ASN A 604 31.83 2.68 -12.90
C ASN A 604 31.71 2.11 -11.49
N GLY A 605 31.80 0.81 -11.31
CA GLY A 605 31.72 0.13 -10.02
C GLY A 605 32.97 0.29 -9.12
N LYS A 606 34.05 0.94 -9.63
CA LYS A 606 35.31 1.11 -8.88
C LYS A 606 35.37 2.43 -8.12
N LYS A 607 36.07 2.42 -7.00
CA LYS A 607 36.45 3.63 -6.24
C LYS A 607 37.72 4.30 -6.82
N ALA A 608 37.98 4.08 -8.09
CA ALA A 608 39.10 4.63 -8.87
C ALA A 608 38.62 5.08 -10.24
N ASP A 609 39.38 5.94 -10.87
CA ASP A 609 39.17 6.31 -12.28
C ASP A 609 39.29 5.08 -13.19
N ASN A 610 38.54 5.08 -14.28
CA ASN A 610 38.39 3.96 -15.18
C ASN A 610 38.14 4.43 -16.61
N GLN A 611 37.89 3.54 -17.51
CA GLN A 611 37.48 3.86 -18.89
C GLN A 611 36.52 2.83 -19.47
N VAL A 612 35.70 3.25 -20.39
CA VAL A 612 34.85 2.38 -21.22
C VAL A 612 35.60 2.03 -22.49
N ASP A 613 35.78 0.75 -22.78
CA ASP A 613 36.18 0.27 -24.10
C ASP A 613 34.97 0.31 -25.04
N VAL A 614 34.87 1.37 -25.85
CA VAL A 614 33.72 1.61 -26.73
C VAL A 614 33.51 0.50 -27.76
N ALA A 615 34.61 -0.13 -28.22
CA ALA A 615 34.55 -1.19 -29.24
C ALA A 615 33.68 -2.40 -28.76
N ARG A 616 33.69 -2.67 -27.48
CA ARG A 616 32.86 -3.72 -26.87
C ARG A 616 31.37 -3.53 -27.08
N TYR A 617 30.92 -2.30 -27.22
CA TYR A 617 29.50 -1.92 -27.29
C TYR A 617 29.03 -1.57 -28.69
N ALA A 618 29.83 -1.94 -29.72
CA ALA A 618 29.58 -1.62 -31.12
C ALA A 618 28.20 -2.06 -31.61
N GLU A 619 27.65 -3.18 -31.10
CA GLU A 619 26.31 -3.68 -31.49
C GLU A 619 25.16 -2.72 -31.13
N VAL A 620 25.31 -1.90 -30.08
CA VAL A 620 24.29 -0.91 -29.65
C VAL A 620 24.68 0.52 -30.03
N ILE A 621 25.95 0.79 -30.32
CA ILE A 621 26.45 2.08 -30.79
C ILE A 621 26.24 2.24 -32.32
N GLY A 622 26.40 1.16 -33.05
CA GLY A 622 26.27 1.17 -34.53
C GLY A 622 27.25 2.12 -35.18
N SER A 623 26.79 2.97 -36.08
CA SER A 623 27.59 3.95 -36.80
C SER A 623 27.69 5.33 -36.11
N HIS A 624 27.14 5.48 -34.90
CA HIS A 624 27.20 6.74 -34.19
C HIS A 624 28.63 7.05 -33.72
N THR A 625 29.07 8.28 -33.95
CA THR A 625 30.41 8.75 -33.56
C THR A 625 30.39 9.67 -32.35
N THR A 626 29.24 10.17 -32.00
CA THR A 626 29.03 11.06 -30.83
C THR A 626 27.74 10.74 -30.10
N ALA A 627 27.69 11.05 -28.81
CA ALA A 627 26.51 11.02 -27.96
C ALA A 627 26.41 12.28 -27.12
N THR A 628 25.22 12.56 -26.58
CA THR A 628 25.04 13.60 -25.56
C THR A 628 24.97 12.95 -24.19
N ASP A 629 25.81 13.36 -23.25
CA ASP A 629 25.61 13.01 -21.85
C ASP A 629 24.41 13.80 -21.28
N VAL A 630 23.34 13.11 -20.98
CA VAL A 630 22.08 13.69 -20.48
C VAL A 630 22.28 14.48 -19.19
N LEU A 631 23.21 14.04 -18.34
CA LEU A 631 23.42 14.59 -17.00
C LEU A 631 24.23 15.90 -17.02
N THR A 632 25.12 16.07 -18.00
CA THR A 632 26.00 17.24 -18.11
C THR A 632 25.67 18.11 -19.33
N GLY A 633 25.04 17.55 -20.36
CA GLY A 633 24.84 18.18 -21.67
C GLY A 633 26.07 18.13 -22.55
N ALA A 634 27.15 17.50 -22.13
CA ALA A 634 28.40 17.42 -22.89
C ALA A 634 28.29 16.45 -24.08
N THR A 635 28.98 16.78 -25.19
CA THR A 635 29.15 15.84 -26.29
C THR A 635 30.28 14.86 -25.95
N VAL A 636 30.01 13.56 -26.10
CA VAL A 636 30.93 12.47 -25.85
C VAL A 636 31.33 11.83 -27.20
N ASP A 637 32.61 11.66 -27.43
CA ASP A 637 33.18 11.03 -28.62
C ASP A 637 33.09 9.49 -28.44
N LEU A 638 32.33 8.83 -29.28
CA LEU A 638 32.16 7.37 -29.31
C LEU A 638 33.15 6.64 -30.18
N THR A 639 34.12 7.34 -30.79
CA THR A 639 35.18 6.72 -31.64
C THR A 639 36.39 6.28 -30.83
N LYS A 640 36.46 6.59 -29.55
CA LYS A 640 37.55 6.27 -28.61
C LYS A 640 37.03 5.94 -27.21
N ASN A 641 37.92 5.34 -26.41
CA ASN A 641 37.58 4.99 -25.04
C ASN A 641 37.13 6.22 -24.25
N ILE A 642 36.05 6.06 -23.44
CA ILE A 642 35.45 7.13 -22.66
C ILE A 642 36.02 7.08 -21.24
N PRO A 643 36.69 8.16 -20.77
CA PRO A 643 37.19 8.20 -19.40
C PRO A 643 36.02 8.29 -18.39
N LEU A 644 36.16 7.60 -17.28
CA LEU A 644 35.22 7.62 -16.16
C LEU A 644 35.97 7.99 -14.88
N THR A 645 35.40 8.89 -14.09
CA THR A 645 35.86 9.11 -12.72
C THR A 645 35.37 8.01 -11.79
N GLN A 646 35.93 7.95 -10.58
CA GLN A 646 35.52 7.00 -9.55
C GLN A 646 34.00 7.03 -9.31
N ARG A 647 33.36 5.85 -9.26
CA ARG A 647 31.91 5.69 -9.01
C ARG A 647 31.03 6.58 -9.91
N GLN A 648 31.49 6.94 -11.09
CA GLN A 648 30.70 7.77 -12.01
C GLN A 648 29.51 6.99 -12.57
N ALA A 649 28.36 7.68 -12.65
CA ALA A 649 27.23 7.32 -13.50
C ALA A 649 27.19 8.24 -14.71
N MET A 650 26.99 7.70 -15.91
CA MET A 650 26.84 8.44 -17.16
C MET A 650 25.62 7.92 -17.91
N VAL A 651 24.82 8.81 -18.48
CA VAL A 651 23.67 8.45 -19.32
C VAL A 651 23.85 9.13 -20.68
N LEU A 652 24.16 8.34 -21.68
CA LEU A 652 24.40 8.81 -23.05
C LEU A 652 23.18 8.59 -23.92
N SER A 653 22.81 9.59 -24.73
CA SER A 653 21.71 9.52 -25.69
C SER A 653 22.19 9.90 -27.10
N PHE A 654 21.87 9.09 -28.11
CA PHE A 654 22.21 9.30 -29.50
C PHE A 654 21.25 8.62 -30.46
#